data_0cb38efa4d1fe95b66e04921103cc2d0
#
_entry.id   0cb38efa4d1fe95b66e04921103cc2d0
#
_cell.length_a   1.000
_cell.length_b   1.000
_cell.length_c   1.000
_cell.angle_alpha   90.00
_cell.angle_beta   90.00
_cell.angle_gamma   90.00
#
_symmetry.space_group_name_H-M   'P 1'
#
loop_
_entity.id
_entity.type
_entity.pdbx_description
1 polymer ?
#
loop_
_entity_poly.entity_id
_entity_poly.type
_entity_poly.pdbx_seq_one_letter_code
_entity_poly.pdbx_strand_id
1 'polypeptide(L)'
;MRASAAFLVLLVLATSPLTAADKSTAGEFITEPATLISLGFEWRIDGDDNRNARVEVSFRKQGEQSWKTGPPLLRIGNERINENALQYVTPNGFAGSVFELEPATSYEARFVMSDPDGVDGRAERMVTVRTRAEPMPAAGGKVYHVYPPGYNGQKQEPAFTGLLAAYYTGSSHSDNFNTYPPRVQPGDTILVHAGLYKDDRLRYGGGLGTVSSGTYFLTQSGTADRPIAIKAAGDGEVIFDGDGAYNLFNVMAANYNYFEGLTIRNTDLAFQAGLKNIAGSSGLTIKRSRFENVGRAVYTDWSGSKDYYISDNVMIGRFNPNYLMGFTGRTWQNFPEFNPKLVSEYAVKVYGSGHVVAYNSIANFHDGVDVATYGNPDGSPTPVRDRLPVSIDFYGNDVSNVEDNCLEADGGAHNIRIFRNRCFNHGHRALSVQPAFGGPVYFIRNIVYHAPEGGAVKFTASSSGIVVLHNTLIAPVKPMLLAASNVHYRNNLILGKSETLETFAVETNTNYSSSDYNGFRPNEGAEFSFEWSSPSHSLRVNFPGEPGKLSVQEQTKLEASARERRRFKTLKEFSDATGQDTHSVLVDYDVFEKVAAPGPDPRTLYKSADFDFQLRPGSAAVDAGVRLPGINDDFTGRAPDLGAYETGRPVPHYGPRP
;
A
#
# COMPACT_ATOMS: atom_id res chain seq x y z
N MET A 1 -48.45 -28.14 -60.43
CA MET A 1 -48.55 -26.94 -59.57
C MET A 1 -48.71 -27.41 -58.15
N ARG A 2 -47.64 -27.37 -57.38
CA ARG A 2 -47.68 -27.61 -55.91
C ARG A 2 -47.17 -26.33 -55.25
N ALA A 3 -48.08 -25.66 -54.50
CA ALA A 3 -47.70 -24.50 -53.73
C ALA A 3 -47.15 -24.92 -52.37
N SER A 4 -45.92 -24.52 -52.08
CA SER A 4 -45.30 -24.69 -50.75
C SER A 4 -45.56 -23.43 -49.94
N ALA A 5 -46.31 -23.59 -48.85
CA ALA A 5 -46.52 -22.54 -47.86
C ALA A 5 -45.30 -22.54 -46.90
N ALA A 6 -44.57 -21.47 -46.84
CA ALA A 6 -43.51 -21.23 -45.86
C ALA A 6 -44.16 -20.61 -44.61
N PHE A 7 -44.08 -21.32 -43.48
CA PHE A 7 -44.42 -20.77 -42.16
C PHE A 7 -43.24 -19.96 -41.60
N LEU A 8 -43.44 -18.66 -41.47
CA LEU A 8 -42.50 -17.77 -40.82
C LEU A 8 -42.79 -17.78 -39.30
N VAL A 9 -41.95 -18.48 -38.53
CA VAL A 9 -42.02 -18.43 -37.07
C VAL A 9 -41.32 -17.17 -36.59
N LEU A 10 -42.11 -16.18 -36.19
CA LEU A 10 -41.61 -14.99 -35.51
C LEU A 10 -41.22 -15.37 -34.06
N LEU A 11 -39.93 -15.48 -33.79
CA LEU A 11 -39.42 -15.62 -32.42
C LEU A 11 -39.42 -14.21 -31.78
N VAL A 12 -40.45 -13.91 -30.98
CA VAL A 12 -40.47 -12.71 -30.14
C VAL A 12 -39.58 -13.01 -28.94
N LEU A 13 -38.35 -12.54 -28.99
CA LEU A 13 -37.48 -12.43 -27.83
C LEU A 13 -38.06 -11.33 -26.91
N ALA A 14 -38.79 -11.79 -25.89
CA ALA A 14 -39.21 -10.91 -24.79
C ALA A 14 -37.93 -10.49 -24.02
N THR A 15 -37.41 -9.31 -24.35
CA THR A 15 -36.47 -8.65 -23.46
C THR A 15 -37.25 -8.16 -22.26
N SER A 16 -37.27 -8.93 -21.16
CA SER A 16 -37.72 -8.42 -19.88
C SER A 16 -36.87 -7.20 -19.55
N PRO A 17 -37.45 -6.04 -19.22
CA PRO A 17 -36.65 -4.96 -18.68
C PRO A 17 -36.01 -5.50 -17.38
N LEU A 18 -34.71 -5.38 -17.26
CA LEU A 18 -34.02 -5.54 -15.98
C LEU A 18 -34.61 -4.45 -15.07
N THR A 19 -35.57 -4.83 -14.24
CA THR A 19 -36.00 -3.96 -13.13
C THR A 19 -34.87 -3.87 -12.15
N ALA A 20 -34.49 -2.66 -11.77
CA ALA A 20 -33.49 -2.41 -10.72
C ALA A 20 -33.88 -3.23 -9.48
N ALA A 21 -32.93 -4.00 -8.96
CA ALA A 21 -33.13 -4.78 -7.74
C ALA A 21 -32.67 -3.91 -6.57
N ASP A 22 -33.58 -3.07 -6.06
CA ASP A 22 -33.23 -2.14 -4.98
C ASP A 22 -32.99 -2.86 -3.64
N LYS A 23 -33.61 -4.02 -3.43
CA LYS A 23 -33.45 -4.87 -2.26
C LYS A 23 -32.10 -5.62 -2.27
N SER A 24 -31.42 -5.70 -1.13
CA SER A 24 -30.19 -6.47 -0.97
C SER A 24 -30.46 -7.96 -0.72
N THR A 25 -29.65 -8.83 -1.34
CA THR A 25 -29.54 -10.24 -0.98
C THR A 25 -28.15 -10.54 -0.44
N ALA A 26 -28.06 -10.97 0.83
CA ALA A 26 -26.81 -11.24 1.51
C ALA A 26 -26.11 -12.49 0.95
N GLY A 27 -24.94 -12.33 0.40
CA GLY A 27 -24.11 -13.38 -0.22
C GLY A 27 -22.94 -13.85 0.65
N GLU A 28 -21.83 -14.15 -0.01
CA GLU A 28 -20.58 -14.63 0.59
C GLU A 28 -19.97 -13.60 1.52
N PHE A 29 -19.54 -14.04 2.72
CA PHE A 29 -18.78 -13.23 3.67
C PHE A 29 -17.35 -13.79 3.75
N ILE A 30 -16.36 -12.92 3.52
CA ILE A 30 -14.96 -13.28 3.44
C ILE A 30 -14.21 -12.58 4.58
N THR A 31 -13.42 -13.35 5.32
CA THR A 31 -12.43 -12.82 6.26
C THR A 31 -11.07 -12.90 5.58
N GLU A 32 -10.45 -11.77 5.38
CA GLU A 32 -9.14 -11.67 4.75
C GLU A 32 -8.01 -12.04 5.72
N PRO A 33 -6.77 -12.29 5.22
CA PRO A 33 -5.62 -12.52 6.09
C PRO A 33 -5.43 -11.38 7.11
N ALA A 34 -5.33 -11.72 8.39
CA ALA A 34 -5.07 -10.74 9.43
C ALA A 34 -3.64 -10.20 9.34
N THR A 35 -3.45 -8.92 9.57
CA THR A 35 -2.11 -8.34 9.82
C THR A 35 -1.81 -8.30 11.32
N LEU A 36 -0.80 -7.54 11.75
CA LEU A 36 -0.45 -7.43 13.15
C LEU A 36 -1.47 -6.59 13.93
N ILE A 37 -2.04 -5.57 13.29
CA ILE A 37 -2.87 -4.56 13.98
C ILE A 37 -4.16 -4.22 13.23
N SER A 38 -4.49 -4.98 12.20
CA SER A 38 -5.70 -4.75 11.39
C SER A 38 -6.34 -6.06 10.93
N LEU A 39 -7.66 -6.02 10.74
CA LEU A 39 -8.46 -7.09 10.15
C LEU A 39 -9.21 -6.55 8.95
N GLY A 40 -9.30 -7.33 7.88
CA GLY A 40 -10.01 -7.01 6.64
C GLY A 40 -11.19 -7.97 6.40
N PHE A 41 -12.26 -7.42 5.81
CA PHE A 41 -13.48 -8.16 5.54
C PHE A 41 -14.10 -7.73 4.22
N GLU A 42 -14.76 -8.68 3.55
CA GLU A 42 -15.59 -8.44 2.36
C GLU A 42 -16.93 -9.13 2.56
N TRP A 43 -18.02 -8.47 2.20
CA TRP A 43 -19.35 -9.08 2.20
C TRP A 43 -20.06 -8.81 0.87
N ARG A 44 -20.20 -9.84 0.06
CA ARG A 44 -20.84 -9.75 -1.26
C ARG A 44 -22.33 -9.77 -1.14
N ILE A 45 -22.98 -9.07 -2.06
CA ILE A 45 -24.44 -9.01 -2.17
C ILE A 45 -24.87 -9.11 -3.63
N ASP A 46 -26.14 -9.43 -3.83
CA ASP A 46 -26.87 -9.16 -5.06
C ASP A 46 -27.89 -8.05 -4.80
N GLY A 47 -28.18 -7.22 -5.81
CA GLY A 47 -29.13 -6.10 -5.68
C GLY A 47 -28.50 -4.82 -5.10
N ASP A 48 -29.32 -4.03 -4.41
CA ASP A 48 -28.99 -2.69 -3.90
C ASP A 48 -28.52 -1.76 -5.02
N ASP A 49 -29.26 -1.72 -6.12
CA ASP A 49 -28.92 -0.89 -7.29
C ASP A 49 -29.01 0.62 -6.99
N ASN A 50 -29.80 0.99 -5.98
CA ASN A 50 -29.91 2.37 -5.48
C ASN A 50 -28.84 2.73 -4.45
N ARG A 51 -27.98 1.80 -4.01
CA ARG A 51 -26.83 1.96 -3.11
C ARG A 51 -27.20 2.61 -1.76
N ASN A 52 -28.34 2.25 -1.20
CA ASN A 52 -28.77 2.77 0.10
C ASN A 52 -28.55 1.77 1.27
N ALA A 53 -28.15 0.55 0.99
CA ALA A 53 -27.77 -0.44 1.99
C ALA A 53 -26.46 -0.05 2.70
N ARG A 54 -26.33 -0.52 3.95
CA ARG A 54 -25.18 -0.24 4.83
C ARG A 54 -24.80 -1.48 5.62
N VAL A 55 -23.53 -1.56 6.01
CA VAL A 55 -23.03 -2.59 6.94
C VAL A 55 -22.32 -1.91 8.10
N GLU A 56 -22.94 -2.00 9.28
CA GLU A 56 -22.36 -1.53 10.54
C GLU A 56 -21.43 -2.60 11.10
N VAL A 57 -20.34 -2.15 11.70
CA VAL A 57 -19.31 -3.02 12.30
C VAL A 57 -19.19 -2.71 13.79
N SER A 58 -19.17 -3.74 14.60
CA SER A 58 -18.75 -3.65 15.98
C SER A 58 -17.75 -4.76 16.30
N PHE A 59 -16.82 -4.50 17.20
CA PHE A 59 -15.78 -5.45 17.56
C PHE A 59 -15.39 -5.34 19.04
N ARG A 60 -14.79 -6.41 19.57
CA ARG A 60 -14.23 -6.45 20.92
C ARG A 60 -13.11 -7.48 21.00
N LYS A 61 -12.22 -7.37 21.97
CA LYS A 61 -11.36 -8.50 22.32
C LYS A 61 -12.22 -9.66 22.79
N GLN A 62 -11.85 -10.86 22.39
CA GLN A 62 -12.57 -12.06 22.82
C GLN A 62 -12.60 -12.16 24.35
N GLY A 63 -13.79 -12.29 24.91
CA GLY A 63 -14.03 -12.34 26.37
C GLY A 63 -14.35 -10.99 27.02
N GLU A 64 -14.17 -9.85 26.33
CA GLU A 64 -14.64 -8.55 26.84
C GLU A 64 -16.16 -8.43 26.72
N GLN A 65 -16.78 -7.67 27.64
CA GLN A 65 -18.23 -7.47 27.62
C GLN A 65 -18.66 -6.32 26.71
N SER A 66 -17.84 -5.26 26.60
CA SER A 66 -18.16 -4.07 25.82
C SER A 66 -17.76 -4.17 24.37
N TRP A 67 -18.67 -3.79 23.50
CA TRP A 67 -18.41 -3.66 22.06
C TRP A 67 -17.95 -2.24 21.72
N LYS A 68 -16.96 -2.13 20.86
CA LYS A 68 -16.55 -0.88 20.20
C LYS A 68 -17.19 -0.81 18.83
N THR A 69 -17.59 0.38 18.40
CA THR A 69 -18.04 0.61 17.03
C THR A 69 -16.82 0.71 16.12
N GLY A 70 -16.81 -0.07 15.05
CA GLY A 70 -15.78 0.00 14.00
C GLY A 70 -16.22 0.92 12.86
N PRO A 71 -15.31 1.19 11.89
CA PRO A 71 -15.69 1.84 10.65
C PRO A 71 -16.75 0.99 9.94
N PRO A 72 -17.80 1.58 9.37
CA PRO A 72 -18.71 0.84 8.51
C PRO A 72 -17.96 0.30 7.29
N LEU A 73 -18.41 -0.84 6.77
CA LEU A 73 -17.85 -1.32 5.52
C LEU A 73 -18.20 -0.35 4.37
N LEU A 74 -17.23 -0.08 3.51
CA LEU A 74 -17.43 0.73 2.31
C LEU A 74 -18.31 -0.04 1.32
N ARG A 75 -19.36 0.61 0.79
CA ARG A 75 -20.18 0.08 -0.29
C ARG A 75 -19.39 0.13 -1.60
N ILE A 76 -19.09 -1.02 -2.16
CA ILE A 76 -18.38 -1.20 -3.43
C ILE A 76 -19.27 -1.94 -4.44
N GLY A 77 -18.96 -1.82 -5.70
CA GLY A 77 -19.59 -2.68 -6.71
C GLY A 77 -19.99 -1.95 -7.99
N ASN A 78 -19.81 -2.71 -9.07
CA ASN A 78 -20.14 -2.31 -10.44
C ASN A 78 -19.25 -1.18 -11.02
N GLU A 79 -18.26 -0.69 -10.27
CA GLU A 79 -17.25 0.21 -10.82
C GLU A 79 -16.37 -0.55 -11.81
N ARG A 80 -16.05 0.11 -12.93
CA ARG A 80 -15.21 -0.44 -13.99
C ARG A 80 -13.81 0.12 -13.88
N ILE A 81 -12.85 -0.77 -13.81
CA ILE A 81 -11.43 -0.46 -13.72
C ILE A 81 -10.76 -0.90 -15.01
N ASN A 82 -10.00 0.00 -15.59
CA ASN A 82 -9.27 -0.25 -16.83
C ASN A 82 -7.80 -0.02 -16.62
N GLU A 83 -7.02 -1.06 -16.72
CA GLU A 83 -5.58 -0.94 -16.70
C GLU A 83 -4.97 -1.79 -17.83
N ASN A 84 -4.29 -1.13 -18.76
CA ASN A 84 -3.72 -1.75 -19.95
C ASN A 84 -4.73 -2.64 -20.70
N ALA A 85 -4.52 -3.94 -20.76
CA ALA A 85 -5.43 -4.89 -21.38
C ALA A 85 -6.43 -5.50 -20.40
N LEU A 86 -6.37 -5.16 -19.11
CA LEU A 86 -7.26 -5.69 -18.08
C LEU A 86 -8.46 -4.78 -17.90
N GLN A 87 -9.64 -5.34 -18.14
CA GLN A 87 -10.91 -4.73 -17.75
C GLN A 87 -11.50 -5.55 -16.60
N TYR A 88 -11.78 -4.86 -15.50
CA TYR A 88 -12.29 -5.47 -14.28
C TYR A 88 -13.56 -4.75 -13.83
N VAL A 89 -14.52 -5.49 -13.33
CA VAL A 89 -15.72 -4.94 -12.70
C VAL A 89 -15.68 -5.32 -11.23
N THR A 90 -15.75 -4.33 -10.38
CA THR A 90 -15.78 -4.53 -8.93
C THR A 90 -16.98 -5.40 -8.53
N PRO A 91 -16.78 -6.46 -7.74
CA PRO A 91 -17.87 -7.26 -7.19
C PRO A 91 -18.85 -6.38 -6.40
N ASN A 92 -20.13 -6.68 -6.50
CA ASN A 92 -21.16 -5.97 -5.75
C ASN A 92 -21.12 -6.37 -4.27
N GLY A 93 -20.94 -5.43 -3.37
CA GLY A 93 -20.83 -5.73 -1.94
C GLY A 93 -20.30 -4.61 -1.07
N PHE A 94 -19.70 -5.03 0.00
CA PHE A 94 -19.08 -4.19 1.00
C PHE A 94 -17.70 -4.73 1.34
N ALA A 95 -16.73 -3.83 1.55
CA ALA A 95 -15.43 -4.20 2.08
C ALA A 95 -14.93 -3.18 3.09
N GLY A 96 -14.11 -3.61 4.06
CA GLY A 96 -13.59 -2.68 5.05
C GLY A 96 -12.73 -3.33 6.11
N SER A 97 -12.16 -2.49 6.96
CA SER A 97 -11.16 -2.90 7.95
C SER A 97 -11.51 -2.43 9.36
N VAL A 98 -11.00 -3.18 10.33
CA VAL A 98 -10.88 -2.75 11.73
C VAL A 98 -9.41 -2.49 12.02
N PHE A 99 -9.11 -1.36 12.63
CA PHE A 99 -7.77 -0.81 12.82
C PHE A 99 -7.33 -0.78 14.28
N GLU A 100 -6.03 -0.53 14.49
CA GLU A 100 -5.41 -0.24 15.79
C GLU A 100 -5.64 -1.33 16.82
N LEU A 101 -5.58 -2.56 16.37
CA LEU A 101 -5.70 -3.75 17.19
C LEU A 101 -4.36 -4.11 17.84
N GLU A 102 -4.40 -4.92 18.88
CA GLU A 102 -3.20 -5.47 19.49
C GLU A 102 -2.73 -6.71 18.75
N PRO A 103 -1.39 -6.88 18.52
CA PRO A 103 -0.86 -8.10 17.94
C PRO A 103 -1.17 -9.34 18.80
N ALA A 104 -1.19 -10.51 18.16
CA ALA A 104 -1.40 -11.80 18.80
C ALA A 104 -2.68 -11.90 19.65
N THR A 105 -3.70 -11.12 19.31
CA THR A 105 -4.93 -10.98 20.09
C THR A 105 -6.14 -11.44 19.31
N SER A 106 -7.03 -12.21 19.95
CA SER A 106 -8.29 -12.64 19.32
C SER A 106 -9.38 -11.59 19.51
N TYR A 107 -10.08 -11.30 18.42
CA TYR A 107 -11.20 -10.35 18.37
C TYR A 107 -12.45 -11.03 17.86
N GLU A 108 -13.57 -10.66 18.44
CA GLU A 108 -14.89 -10.93 17.88
C GLU A 108 -15.35 -9.70 17.11
N ALA A 109 -15.76 -9.90 15.85
CA ALA A 109 -16.31 -8.85 15.02
C ALA A 109 -17.73 -9.22 14.55
N ARG A 110 -18.65 -8.26 14.68
CA ARG A 110 -20.05 -8.39 14.32
C ARG A 110 -20.40 -7.38 13.25
N PHE A 111 -21.07 -7.86 12.21
CA PHE A 111 -21.49 -7.10 11.04
C PHE A 111 -23.01 -7.18 10.92
N VAL A 112 -23.65 -6.03 10.77
CA VAL A 112 -25.11 -5.93 10.60
C VAL A 112 -25.40 -5.17 9.32
N MET A 113 -25.98 -5.86 8.35
CA MET A 113 -26.45 -5.28 7.10
C MET A 113 -27.87 -4.75 7.30
N SER A 114 -28.10 -3.54 6.85
CA SER A 114 -29.41 -2.90 6.78
C SER A 114 -29.63 -2.30 5.38
N ASP A 115 -30.85 -2.39 4.89
CA ASP A 115 -31.27 -1.86 3.62
C ASP A 115 -32.73 -1.37 3.79
N PRO A 116 -33.05 -0.11 3.49
CA PRO A 116 -34.42 0.40 3.57
C PRO A 116 -35.40 -0.40 2.72
N ASP A 117 -34.96 -0.99 1.62
CA ASP A 117 -35.76 -1.80 0.71
C ASP A 117 -35.83 -3.27 1.16
N GLY A 118 -35.08 -3.63 2.20
CA GLY A 118 -35.05 -4.94 2.84
C GLY A 118 -33.81 -5.75 2.52
N VAL A 119 -33.52 -6.73 3.37
CA VAL A 119 -32.40 -7.66 3.23
C VAL A 119 -32.94 -9.09 3.16
N ASP A 120 -32.66 -9.80 2.08
CA ASP A 120 -32.88 -11.22 1.98
C ASP A 120 -31.64 -11.99 2.45
N GLY A 121 -31.91 -13.16 3.07
CA GLY A 121 -30.83 -13.97 3.63
C GLY A 121 -30.40 -13.53 5.03
N ARG A 122 -29.16 -13.83 5.39
CA ARG A 122 -28.64 -13.58 6.74
C ARG A 122 -28.04 -12.20 6.84
N ALA A 123 -28.76 -11.25 7.40
CA ALA A 123 -28.36 -9.86 7.57
C ALA A 123 -27.29 -9.62 8.65
N GLU A 124 -26.93 -10.63 9.44
CA GLU A 124 -25.92 -10.53 10.49
C GLU A 124 -24.83 -11.58 10.33
N ARG A 125 -23.57 -11.18 10.54
CA ARG A 125 -22.40 -12.05 10.58
C ARG A 125 -21.63 -11.78 11.87
N MET A 126 -21.08 -12.84 12.46
CA MET A 126 -20.15 -12.76 13.57
C MET A 126 -18.99 -13.70 13.30
N VAL A 127 -17.78 -13.20 13.47
CA VAL A 127 -16.54 -13.96 13.27
C VAL A 127 -15.58 -13.72 14.42
N THR A 128 -14.75 -14.73 14.71
CA THR A 128 -13.61 -14.57 15.62
C THR A 128 -12.33 -14.67 14.80
N VAL A 129 -11.50 -13.64 14.88
CA VAL A 129 -10.24 -13.55 14.11
C VAL A 129 -9.13 -13.16 15.06
N ARG A 130 -7.96 -13.79 14.89
CA ARG A 130 -6.76 -13.46 15.64
C ARG A 130 -5.80 -12.64 14.80
N THR A 131 -5.34 -11.50 15.31
CA THR A 131 -4.24 -10.73 14.71
C THR A 131 -2.94 -11.53 14.79
N ARG A 132 -2.04 -11.34 13.80
CA ARG A 132 -0.75 -12.01 13.81
C ARG A 132 0.13 -11.50 14.96
N ALA A 133 0.98 -12.39 15.46
CA ALA A 133 2.08 -11.99 16.34
C ALA A 133 3.19 -11.30 15.51
N GLU A 134 3.93 -10.40 16.14
CA GLU A 134 5.20 -9.94 15.55
C GLU A 134 6.16 -11.12 15.44
N PRO A 135 6.74 -11.39 14.25
CA PRO A 135 7.64 -12.51 14.07
C PRO A 135 8.90 -12.39 14.94
N MET A 136 9.29 -13.50 15.55
CA MET A 136 10.46 -13.61 16.42
C MET A 136 11.20 -14.92 16.12
N PRO A 137 12.54 -14.98 16.31
CA PRO A 137 13.26 -16.23 16.29
C PRO A 137 12.70 -17.23 17.30
N ALA A 138 12.66 -18.50 16.94
CA ALA A 138 12.14 -19.54 17.81
C ALA A 138 13.10 -19.83 18.97
N ALA A 139 12.55 -20.17 20.12
CA ALA A 139 13.35 -20.66 21.24
C ALA A 139 13.67 -22.16 21.06
N GLY A 140 14.85 -22.58 21.51
CA GLY A 140 15.22 -24.00 21.59
C GLY A 140 15.62 -24.68 20.28
N GLY A 141 15.85 -23.93 19.21
CA GLY A 141 16.50 -24.43 17.99
C GLY A 141 18.00 -24.55 18.14
N LYS A 142 18.67 -25.19 17.17
CA LYS A 142 20.14 -25.23 17.11
C LYS A 142 20.65 -23.83 16.74
N VAL A 143 21.84 -23.52 17.26
CA VAL A 143 22.54 -22.28 16.95
C VAL A 143 23.81 -22.62 16.18
N TYR A 144 24.02 -21.98 15.06
CA TYR A 144 25.21 -22.11 14.22
C TYR A 144 25.90 -20.75 14.14
N HIS A 145 27.24 -20.77 14.33
CA HIS A 145 28.04 -19.54 14.31
C HIS A 145 28.78 -19.40 12.99
N VAL A 146 28.60 -18.26 12.35
CA VAL A 146 29.20 -17.94 11.05
C VAL A 146 30.19 -16.82 11.21
N TYR A 147 31.42 -17.05 10.78
CA TYR A 147 32.53 -16.12 10.83
C TYR A 147 32.94 -15.67 9.41
N PRO A 148 33.44 -14.45 9.24
CA PRO A 148 33.92 -13.98 7.94
C PRO A 148 35.22 -14.73 7.54
N PRO A 149 35.55 -14.78 6.24
CA PRO A 149 36.82 -15.28 5.78
C PRO A 149 37.99 -14.57 6.46
N GLY A 150 39.00 -15.36 6.89
CA GLY A 150 40.22 -14.85 7.57
C GLY A 150 40.02 -14.49 9.04
N TYR A 151 38.89 -14.79 9.66
CA TYR A 151 38.73 -14.61 11.11
C TYR A 151 39.69 -15.47 11.94
N ASN A 152 40.49 -14.83 12.77
CA ASN A 152 41.57 -15.47 13.56
C ASN A 152 41.27 -15.51 15.08
N GLY A 153 40.12 -15.01 15.51
CA GLY A 153 39.70 -14.99 16.92
C GLY A 153 39.20 -16.36 17.40
N GLN A 154 38.82 -16.42 18.68
CA GLN A 154 38.19 -17.59 19.26
C GLN A 154 36.80 -17.77 18.65
N LYS A 155 36.47 -18.97 18.20
CA LYS A 155 35.18 -19.32 17.62
C LYS A 155 34.32 -20.09 18.61
N GLN A 156 33.03 -19.81 18.56
CA GLN A 156 32.00 -20.60 19.25
C GLN A 156 31.52 -21.72 18.31
N GLU A 157 31.45 -22.95 18.82
CA GLU A 157 31.03 -24.11 18.04
C GLU A 157 29.50 -24.36 18.12
N PRO A 158 28.87 -24.87 17.03
CA PRO A 158 29.49 -25.24 15.74
C PRO A 158 29.78 -24.00 14.88
N ALA A 159 31.03 -23.86 14.42
CA ALA A 159 31.57 -22.71 13.71
C ALA A 159 31.74 -22.98 12.21
N PHE A 160 31.36 -22.01 11.40
CA PHE A 160 31.44 -22.06 9.93
C PHE A 160 32.08 -20.81 9.37
N THR A 161 32.78 -20.95 8.25
CA THR A 161 33.26 -19.81 7.47
C THR A 161 32.29 -19.56 6.31
N GLY A 162 31.57 -18.41 6.35
CA GLY A 162 30.55 -18.07 5.38
C GLY A 162 29.17 -18.66 5.67
N LEU A 163 28.13 -17.97 5.18
CA LEU A 163 26.74 -18.29 5.46
C LEU A 163 26.31 -19.64 4.87
N LEU A 164 26.68 -19.91 3.62
CA LEU A 164 26.22 -21.11 2.92
C LEU A 164 26.81 -22.40 3.52
N ALA A 165 28.03 -22.35 4.11
CA ALA A 165 28.62 -23.48 4.81
C ALA A 165 27.85 -23.86 6.10
N ALA A 166 27.24 -22.90 6.77
CA ALA A 166 26.35 -23.17 7.90
C ALA A 166 24.96 -23.63 7.44
N TYR A 167 24.45 -23.05 6.36
CA TYR A 167 23.10 -23.30 5.87
C TYR A 167 22.93 -24.70 5.27
N TYR A 168 23.93 -25.19 4.51
CA TYR A 168 23.93 -26.50 3.84
C TYR A 168 24.88 -27.53 4.46
N THR A 169 24.63 -28.80 4.18
CA THR A 169 25.46 -29.91 4.69
C THR A 169 26.71 -30.21 3.86
N GLY A 170 26.78 -29.67 2.64
CA GLY A 170 27.87 -29.95 1.70
C GLY A 170 29.15 -29.20 1.96
N SER A 171 30.18 -29.49 1.18
CA SER A 171 31.43 -28.76 1.27
C SER A 171 31.32 -27.41 0.61
N SER A 172 32.04 -26.44 1.13
CA SER A 172 32.11 -25.06 0.63
C SER A 172 32.72 -24.90 -0.78
N HIS A 173 33.08 -25.99 -1.43
CA HIS A 173 33.72 -25.99 -2.73
C HIS A 173 32.82 -26.50 -3.87
N SER A 174 31.57 -26.78 -3.58
CA SER A 174 30.62 -27.26 -4.58
C SER A 174 29.93 -26.06 -5.27
N ASP A 175 30.09 -25.96 -6.57
CA ASP A 175 29.36 -25.03 -7.42
C ASP A 175 27.84 -25.36 -7.50
N ASN A 176 27.45 -26.46 -6.88
CA ASN A 176 26.11 -26.99 -6.95
C ASN A 176 25.51 -27.23 -5.55
N PHE A 177 25.22 -26.13 -4.85
CA PHE A 177 24.57 -26.20 -3.53
C PHE A 177 23.20 -26.88 -3.56
N ASN A 178 22.55 -26.99 -4.71
CA ASN A 178 21.30 -27.73 -4.86
C ASN A 178 21.45 -29.25 -4.66
N THR A 179 22.68 -29.78 -4.70
CA THR A 179 22.95 -31.19 -4.44
C THR A 179 23.09 -31.53 -2.96
N TYR A 180 23.22 -30.54 -2.10
CA TYR A 180 23.35 -30.74 -0.67
C TYR A 180 22.09 -30.32 0.07
N PRO A 181 21.54 -31.19 0.93
CA PRO A 181 20.36 -30.81 1.70
C PRO A 181 20.71 -29.70 2.70
N PRO A 182 19.77 -28.82 3.02
CA PRO A 182 19.93 -27.85 4.08
C PRO A 182 20.26 -28.50 5.41
N ARG A 183 21.25 -27.94 6.13
CA ARG A 183 21.56 -28.28 7.51
C ARG A 183 20.53 -27.73 8.47
N VAL A 184 20.14 -26.48 8.23
CA VAL A 184 19.16 -25.73 9.05
C VAL A 184 17.77 -26.35 8.98
N GLN A 185 17.09 -26.36 10.11
CA GLN A 185 15.75 -26.90 10.29
C GLN A 185 14.83 -25.80 10.86
N PRO A 186 13.51 -25.95 10.77
CA PRO A 186 12.59 -25.00 11.37
C PRO A 186 12.89 -24.71 12.85
N GLY A 187 13.12 -23.44 13.16
CA GLY A 187 13.47 -22.95 14.48
C GLY A 187 14.96 -22.79 14.76
N ASP A 188 15.83 -23.18 13.83
CA ASP A 188 17.27 -22.98 13.98
C ASP A 188 17.67 -21.52 13.76
N THR A 189 18.77 -21.12 14.38
CA THR A 189 19.33 -19.77 14.26
C THR A 189 20.77 -19.83 13.77
N ILE A 190 21.08 -19.05 12.74
CA ILE A 190 22.43 -18.75 12.30
C ILE A 190 22.82 -17.38 12.89
N LEU A 191 23.80 -17.36 13.79
CA LEU A 191 24.40 -16.12 14.31
C LEU A 191 25.59 -15.75 13.44
N VAL A 192 25.48 -14.62 12.77
CA VAL A 192 26.52 -14.11 11.88
C VAL A 192 27.36 -13.11 12.66
N HIS A 193 28.64 -13.41 12.84
CA HIS A 193 29.59 -12.58 13.56
C HIS A 193 30.08 -11.39 12.73
N ALA A 194 30.52 -10.34 13.40
CA ALA A 194 30.97 -9.10 12.77
C ALA A 194 32.03 -9.33 11.68
N GLY A 195 31.90 -8.63 10.56
CA GLY A 195 32.86 -8.66 9.46
C GLY A 195 32.23 -8.56 8.09
N LEU A 196 33.09 -8.67 7.07
CA LEU A 196 32.73 -8.54 5.66
C LEU A 196 32.57 -9.94 5.03
N TYR A 197 31.39 -10.17 4.47
CA TYR A 197 31.00 -11.39 3.77
C TYR A 197 30.93 -11.10 2.26
N LYS A 198 32.04 -11.23 1.56
CA LYS A 198 32.17 -10.99 0.13
C LYS A 198 32.71 -12.22 -0.60
N ASP A 199 33.69 -12.90 -0.03
CA ASP A 199 34.35 -14.02 -0.68
C ASP A 199 33.48 -15.28 -0.73
N ASP A 200 32.55 -15.42 0.18
CA ASP A 200 31.54 -16.47 0.18
C ASP A 200 30.72 -16.47 -1.12
N ARG A 201 30.38 -15.29 -1.60
CA ARG A 201 29.71 -15.08 -2.87
C ARG A 201 30.49 -15.65 -4.07
N LEU A 202 31.79 -15.41 -4.14
CA LEU A 202 32.61 -15.82 -5.28
C LEU A 202 32.73 -17.33 -5.40
N ARG A 203 32.61 -18.07 -4.30
CA ARG A 203 32.67 -19.52 -4.31
C ARG A 203 31.39 -20.19 -4.81
N TYR A 204 30.25 -19.58 -4.58
CA TYR A 204 28.94 -20.18 -4.83
C TYR A 204 28.17 -19.52 -5.98
N GLY A 205 28.48 -18.27 -6.33
CA GLY A 205 27.76 -17.49 -7.33
C GLY A 205 28.25 -17.69 -8.76
N GLY A 206 29.41 -18.31 -8.95
CA GLY A 206 30.12 -18.31 -10.24
C GLY A 206 29.49 -19.13 -11.37
N GLY A 207 28.60 -20.06 -11.07
CA GLY A 207 28.04 -20.98 -12.07
C GLY A 207 26.60 -20.73 -12.49
N LEU A 208 25.87 -19.85 -11.82
CA LEU A 208 24.42 -19.79 -11.98
C LEU A 208 23.92 -18.63 -12.83
N GLY A 209 24.72 -17.84 -13.44
CA GLY A 209 24.52 -16.79 -14.47
C GLY A 209 23.12 -16.32 -14.84
N THR A 210 22.08 -16.65 -14.08
CA THR A 210 20.72 -16.23 -14.34
C THR A 210 20.26 -15.21 -13.28
N VAL A 211 19.46 -14.27 -13.70
CA VAL A 211 18.84 -13.23 -12.87
C VAL A 211 18.10 -13.79 -11.66
N SER A 212 17.67 -15.05 -11.72
CA SER A 212 16.89 -15.72 -10.67
C SER A 212 17.72 -16.49 -9.64
N SER A 213 19.03 -16.69 -9.86
CA SER A 213 19.81 -17.58 -9.00
C SER A 213 20.25 -16.96 -7.67
N GLY A 214 20.67 -15.69 -7.67
CA GLY A 214 21.20 -15.05 -6.46
C GLY A 214 22.52 -15.63 -5.97
N THR A 215 23.23 -14.86 -5.15
CA THR A 215 24.46 -15.31 -4.51
C THR A 215 24.18 -16.26 -3.34
N TYR A 216 23.24 -15.88 -2.47
CA TYR A 216 22.76 -16.69 -1.35
C TYR A 216 21.38 -17.25 -1.71
N PHE A 217 21.36 -18.42 -2.32
CA PHE A 217 20.13 -19.10 -2.68
C PHE A 217 19.70 -20.01 -1.53
N LEU A 218 18.65 -19.61 -0.82
CA LEU A 218 18.16 -20.29 0.37
C LEU A 218 16.89 -21.06 0.04
N THR A 219 16.82 -22.35 0.42
CA THR A 219 15.76 -23.26 0.00
C THR A 219 14.97 -23.88 1.14
N GLN A 220 15.47 -23.77 2.39
CA GLN A 220 14.80 -24.39 3.54
C GLN A 220 13.71 -23.47 4.08
N SER A 221 12.52 -24.01 4.23
CA SER A 221 11.42 -23.33 4.89
C SER A 221 11.42 -23.57 6.40
N GLY A 222 11.15 -22.49 7.15
CA GLY A 222 10.68 -22.59 8.53
C GLY A 222 9.15 -22.74 8.60
N THR A 223 8.58 -22.44 9.75
CA THR A 223 7.13 -22.31 9.97
C THR A 223 6.83 -21.01 10.69
N ALA A 224 5.57 -20.60 10.78
CA ALA A 224 5.19 -19.33 11.40
C ALA A 224 5.62 -19.21 12.87
N ASP A 225 5.59 -20.31 13.61
CA ASP A 225 6.03 -20.43 15.01
C ASP A 225 7.50 -20.84 15.18
N ARG A 226 8.12 -21.35 14.12
CA ARG A 226 9.50 -21.80 14.09
C ARG A 226 10.23 -21.33 12.83
N PRO A 227 10.41 -20.00 12.64
CA PRO A 227 11.16 -19.48 11.49
C PRO A 227 12.63 -19.92 11.57
N ILE A 228 13.32 -19.95 10.41
CA ILE A 228 14.78 -20.08 10.35
C ILE A 228 15.34 -18.67 10.45
N ALA A 229 16.14 -18.41 11.48
CA ALA A 229 16.69 -17.09 11.73
C ALA A 229 18.15 -16.97 11.25
N ILE A 230 18.43 -15.89 10.53
CA ILE A 230 19.78 -15.46 10.14
C ILE A 230 19.94 -14.05 10.71
N LYS A 231 20.75 -13.89 11.74
CA LYS A 231 20.85 -12.64 12.46
C LYS A 231 22.26 -12.29 12.90
N ALA A 232 22.52 -11.00 13.05
CA ALA A 232 23.79 -10.54 13.61
C ALA A 232 23.99 -11.07 15.03
N ALA A 233 25.22 -11.48 15.35
CA ALA A 233 25.58 -12.01 16.67
C ALA A 233 25.62 -10.93 17.75
N GLY A 234 25.70 -9.65 17.36
CA GLY A 234 25.72 -8.51 18.28
C GLY A 234 27.13 -8.09 18.73
N ASP A 235 28.16 -8.64 18.11
CA ASP A 235 29.59 -8.35 18.39
C ASP A 235 30.21 -7.32 17.43
N GLY A 236 29.40 -6.69 16.57
CA GLY A 236 29.78 -5.66 15.62
C GLY A 236 28.96 -5.71 14.34
N GLU A 237 29.37 -4.92 13.36
CA GLU A 237 28.65 -4.82 12.10
C GLU A 237 28.86 -6.04 11.21
N VAL A 238 27.77 -6.60 10.71
CA VAL A 238 27.73 -7.74 9.77
C VAL A 238 27.42 -7.23 8.38
N ILE A 239 28.37 -7.29 7.45
CA ILE A 239 28.24 -6.71 6.12
C ILE A 239 28.21 -7.79 5.06
N PHE A 240 27.07 -7.91 4.35
CA PHE A 240 26.97 -8.66 3.10
C PHE A 240 27.14 -7.70 1.92
N ASP A 241 28.26 -7.78 1.24
CA ASP A 241 28.61 -6.89 0.12
C ASP A 241 28.43 -7.61 -1.21
N GLY A 242 27.51 -7.13 -2.03
CA GLY A 242 27.24 -7.70 -3.34
C GLY A 242 28.32 -7.47 -4.38
N ASP A 243 29.21 -6.47 -4.19
CA ASP A 243 30.26 -6.13 -5.15
C ASP A 243 29.74 -5.95 -6.59
N GLY A 244 28.56 -5.36 -6.72
CA GLY A 244 27.87 -5.17 -7.99
C GLY A 244 27.05 -6.38 -8.49
N ALA A 245 26.81 -7.39 -7.64
CA ALA A 245 25.93 -8.50 -7.98
C ALA A 245 24.53 -8.03 -8.33
N TYR A 246 23.91 -8.67 -9.32
CA TYR A 246 22.53 -8.36 -9.66
C TYR A 246 21.56 -8.80 -8.55
N ASN A 247 21.73 -10.00 -7.98
CA ASN A 247 20.85 -10.57 -6.97
C ASN A 247 21.68 -11.16 -5.83
N LEU A 248 21.45 -10.73 -4.60
CA LEU A 248 22.23 -11.17 -3.45
C LEU A 248 21.55 -12.33 -2.71
N PHE A 249 20.39 -12.11 -2.13
CA PHE A 249 19.61 -13.17 -1.47
C PHE A 249 18.43 -13.58 -2.33
N ASN A 250 18.38 -14.85 -2.73
CA ASN A 250 17.20 -15.44 -3.33
C ASN A 250 16.51 -16.34 -2.30
N VAL A 251 15.31 -15.93 -1.89
CA VAL A 251 14.48 -16.63 -0.89
C VAL A 251 13.13 -17.07 -1.47
N MET A 252 12.98 -17.13 -2.79
CA MET A 252 11.72 -17.46 -3.45
C MET A 252 11.13 -18.83 -3.04
N ALA A 253 11.97 -19.81 -2.72
CA ALA A 253 11.52 -21.13 -2.30
C ALA A 253 11.51 -21.33 -0.78
N ALA A 254 11.92 -20.32 -0.01
CA ALA A 254 12.17 -20.42 1.42
C ALA A 254 11.11 -19.65 2.22
N ASN A 255 10.09 -20.35 2.71
CA ASN A 255 9.08 -19.75 3.57
C ASN A 255 9.61 -19.53 4.99
N TYR A 256 9.08 -18.53 5.69
CA TYR A 256 9.36 -18.23 7.10
C TYR A 256 10.84 -18.17 7.42
N ASN A 257 11.61 -17.43 6.60
CA ASN A 257 12.97 -17.04 6.91
C ASN A 257 12.98 -15.66 7.57
N TYR A 258 13.83 -15.50 8.57
CA TYR A 258 13.91 -14.32 9.42
C TYR A 258 15.32 -13.75 9.37
N PHE A 259 15.46 -12.48 8.99
CA PHE A 259 16.71 -11.75 8.88
C PHE A 259 16.71 -10.55 9.82
N GLU A 260 17.78 -10.38 10.60
CA GLU A 260 17.85 -9.25 11.56
C GLU A 260 19.29 -8.73 11.75
N GLY A 261 19.42 -7.40 11.74
CA GLY A 261 20.65 -6.72 12.15
C GLY A 261 21.78 -6.78 11.12
N LEU A 262 21.46 -6.93 9.84
CA LEU A 262 22.43 -7.08 8.76
C LEU A 262 22.61 -5.76 7.99
N THR A 263 23.85 -5.46 7.59
CA THR A 263 24.14 -4.45 6.57
C THR A 263 24.27 -5.13 5.21
N ILE A 264 23.47 -4.72 4.24
CA ILE A 264 23.42 -5.29 2.89
C ILE A 264 23.71 -4.15 1.91
N ARG A 265 24.72 -4.32 1.07
CA ARG A 265 25.14 -3.23 0.20
C ARG A 265 25.65 -3.66 -1.17
N ASN A 266 25.75 -2.70 -2.07
CA ASN A 266 26.39 -2.83 -3.40
C ASN A 266 25.80 -3.96 -4.25
N THR A 267 24.48 -4.08 -4.30
CA THR A 267 23.76 -5.04 -5.13
C THR A 267 22.55 -4.39 -5.80
N ASP A 268 22.15 -4.93 -6.94
CA ASP A 268 20.96 -4.41 -7.61
C ASP A 268 19.66 -4.89 -6.94
N LEU A 269 19.59 -6.15 -6.55
CA LEU A 269 18.47 -6.74 -5.83
C LEU A 269 18.96 -7.43 -4.55
N ALA A 270 18.62 -6.86 -3.39
CA ALA A 270 19.10 -7.40 -2.12
C ALA A 270 18.35 -8.68 -1.71
N PHE A 271 17.01 -8.65 -1.73
CA PHE A 271 16.18 -9.83 -1.46
C PHE A 271 15.20 -10.08 -2.61
N GLN A 272 15.41 -11.15 -3.35
CA GLN A 272 14.43 -11.66 -4.31
C GLN A 272 13.54 -12.69 -3.60
N ALA A 273 12.30 -12.28 -3.31
CA ALA A 273 11.36 -13.08 -2.54
C ALA A 273 10.22 -13.66 -3.38
N GLY A 274 10.09 -13.22 -4.61
CA GLY A 274 9.14 -13.77 -5.57
C GLY A 274 9.41 -13.29 -6.98
N LEU A 275 9.11 -14.17 -7.93
CA LEU A 275 9.22 -13.87 -9.35
C LEU A 275 7.96 -14.36 -10.06
N LYS A 276 7.33 -13.45 -10.78
CA LYS A 276 6.12 -13.64 -11.59
C LYS A 276 6.17 -14.95 -12.38
N ASN A 277 5.12 -15.74 -12.28
CA ASN A 277 4.96 -17.05 -12.96
C ASN A 277 5.97 -18.15 -12.55
N ILE A 278 6.80 -17.92 -11.55
CA ILE A 278 7.83 -18.90 -11.15
C ILE A 278 7.58 -19.39 -9.73
N ALA A 279 7.87 -18.58 -8.74
CA ALA A 279 7.77 -18.94 -7.33
C ALA A 279 7.85 -17.68 -6.45
N GLY A 280 7.49 -17.85 -5.18
CA GLY A 280 7.69 -16.85 -4.15
C GLY A 280 7.58 -17.47 -2.77
N SER A 281 7.93 -16.68 -1.77
CA SER A 281 7.92 -17.11 -0.37
C SER A 281 6.70 -16.59 0.38
N SER A 282 6.50 -17.12 1.57
CA SER A 282 5.56 -16.65 2.58
C SER A 282 6.27 -16.40 3.90
N GLY A 283 5.79 -15.47 4.71
CA GLY A 283 6.29 -15.23 6.06
C GLY A 283 7.74 -14.71 6.14
N LEU A 284 8.25 -14.07 5.07
CA LEU A 284 9.58 -13.45 5.10
C LEU A 284 9.59 -12.30 6.11
N THR A 285 10.58 -12.34 7.00
CA THR A 285 10.81 -11.26 7.97
C THR A 285 12.19 -10.65 7.77
N ILE A 286 12.23 -9.30 7.66
CA ILE A 286 13.47 -8.52 7.57
C ILE A 286 13.36 -7.36 8.56
N LYS A 287 14.20 -7.38 9.58
CA LYS A 287 14.16 -6.42 10.68
C LYS A 287 15.51 -5.79 10.99
N ARG A 288 15.49 -4.54 11.48
CA ARG A 288 16.67 -3.85 12.04
C ARG A 288 17.90 -3.98 11.18
N SER A 289 17.71 -4.01 9.84
CA SER A 289 18.76 -4.17 8.86
C SER A 289 19.00 -2.87 8.11
N ARG A 290 20.20 -2.71 7.57
CA ARG A 290 20.61 -1.54 6.83
C ARG A 290 20.90 -1.92 5.38
N PHE A 291 20.33 -1.17 4.46
CA PHE A 291 20.55 -1.33 3.02
C PHE A 291 21.24 -0.07 2.49
N GLU A 292 22.31 -0.23 1.73
CA GLU A 292 23.08 0.87 1.17
C GLU A 292 23.45 0.59 -0.28
N ASN A 293 23.28 1.59 -1.14
CA ASN A 293 23.64 1.45 -2.55
C ASN A 293 23.01 0.22 -3.22
N VAL A 294 21.72 0.03 -3.00
CA VAL A 294 20.93 -1.06 -3.57
C VAL A 294 19.97 -0.54 -4.62
N GLY A 295 19.69 -1.32 -5.65
CA GLY A 295 18.68 -1.00 -6.66
C GLY A 295 17.28 -1.28 -6.16
N ARG A 296 17.09 -2.42 -5.49
CA ARG A 296 15.85 -2.85 -4.83
C ARG A 296 16.21 -3.55 -3.53
N ALA A 297 15.58 -3.17 -2.42
CA ALA A 297 15.92 -3.82 -1.16
C ALA A 297 15.13 -5.13 -0.99
N VAL A 298 13.81 -5.11 -1.17
CA VAL A 298 12.95 -6.31 -1.09
C VAL A 298 11.99 -6.34 -2.26
N TYR A 299 11.91 -7.46 -2.95
CA TYR A 299 11.09 -7.56 -4.16
C TYR A 299 10.35 -8.89 -4.28
N THR A 300 9.05 -8.82 -4.51
CA THR A 300 8.22 -9.90 -5.00
C THR A 300 7.12 -9.35 -5.94
N ASP A 301 6.92 -10.02 -7.06
CA ASP A 301 5.78 -9.82 -7.96
C ASP A 301 4.95 -11.11 -8.13
N TRP A 302 5.12 -12.07 -7.23
CA TRP A 302 4.37 -13.32 -7.22
C TRP A 302 3.11 -13.22 -6.38
N SER A 303 1.95 -13.46 -7.00
CA SER A 303 0.64 -13.33 -6.36
C SER A 303 0.40 -14.27 -5.18
N GLY A 304 1.15 -15.37 -5.09
CA GLY A 304 1.10 -16.32 -3.97
C GLY A 304 1.94 -15.92 -2.75
N SER A 305 2.73 -14.83 -2.82
CA SER A 305 3.48 -14.32 -1.66
C SER A 305 2.51 -13.81 -0.59
N LYS A 306 2.85 -14.02 0.68
CA LYS A 306 2.00 -13.56 1.79
C LYS A 306 2.75 -13.42 3.11
N ASP A 307 2.16 -12.62 4.00
CA ASP A 307 2.57 -12.51 5.39
C ASP A 307 4.00 -11.99 5.62
N TYR A 308 4.55 -11.16 4.72
CA TYR A 308 5.84 -10.54 4.96
C TYR A 308 5.77 -9.54 6.12
N TYR A 309 6.87 -9.45 6.86
CA TYR A 309 7.08 -8.41 7.88
C TYR A 309 8.43 -7.73 7.66
N ILE A 310 8.39 -6.51 7.14
CA ILE A 310 9.56 -5.70 6.79
C ILE A 310 9.53 -4.47 7.69
N SER A 311 10.37 -4.45 8.72
CA SER A 311 10.22 -3.49 9.81
C SER A 311 11.55 -3.00 10.38
N ASP A 312 11.55 -1.75 10.84
CA ASP A 312 12.67 -1.15 11.56
C ASP A 312 13.98 -1.13 10.76
N ASN A 313 13.90 -1.05 9.42
CA ASN A 313 15.06 -1.02 8.56
C ASN A 313 15.42 0.41 8.13
N VAL A 314 16.70 0.62 7.80
CA VAL A 314 17.19 1.81 7.12
C VAL A 314 17.54 1.42 5.68
N MET A 315 16.83 1.97 4.71
CA MET A 315 17.00 1.66 3.30
C MET A 315 17.43 2.91 2.54
N ILE A 316 18.65 2.89 2.03
CA ILE A 316 19.23 4.01 1.29
C ILE A 316 19.58 3.53 -0.11
N GLY A 317 18.86 4.04 -1.09
CA GLY A 317 19.15 3.81 -2.49
C GLY A 317 20.40 4.53 -2.97
N ARG A 318 20.68 4.39 -4.25
CA ARG A 318 21.81 5.06 -4.91
C ARG A 318 21.51 6.56 -5.03
N PHE A 319 22.51 7.35 -4.78
CA PHE A 319 22.41 8.80 -4.87
C PHE A 319 23.41 9.36 -5.87
N ASN A 320 22.92 10.16 -6.81
CA ASN A 320 23.77 10.95 -7.70
C ASN A 320 23.46 12.42 -7.49
N PRO A 321 24.42 13.23 -7.00
CA PRO A 321 24.18 14.64 -6.70
C PRO A 321 23.87 15.51 -7.93
N ASN A 322 24.15 15.02 -9.14
CA ASN A 322 23.77 15.71 -10.39
C ASN A 322 22.30 15.50 -10.76
N TYR A 323 21.67 14.48 -10.19
CA TYR A 323 20.27 14.12 -10.39
C TYR A 323 19.64 13.93 -9.02
N LEU A 324 19.12 14.98 -8.47
CA LEU A 324 18.37 14.90 -7.24
C LEU A 324 17.07 14.16 -7.52
N MET A 325 17.04 12.90 -7.14
CA MET A 325 15.83 12.07 -7.22
C MET A 325 14.68 12.84 -6.58
N GLY A 326 13.57 12.93 -7.27
CA GLY A 326 12.41 13.70 -6.83
C GLY A 326 12.43 15.19 -7.16
N PHE A 327 13.51 15.73 -7.75
CA PHE A 327 13.64 17.18 -7.92
C PHE A 327 13.92 17.66 -9.33
N THR A 328 14.03 16.75 -10.29
CA THR A 328 14.39 17.12 -11.66
C THR A 328 13.20 17.32 -12.58
N GLY A 329 11.99 16.95 -12.13
CA GLY A 329 10.81 16.83 -13.00
C GLY A 329 10.98 15.78 -14.07
N ARG A 330 11.95 14.90 -13.92
CA ARG A 330 12.25 13.83 -14.83
C ARG A 330 12.11 12.50 -14.12
N THR A 331 11.30 11.62 -14.65
CA THR A 331 11.25 10.24 -14.21
C THR A 331 12.54 9.53 -14.64
N TRP A 332 12.89 8.44 -13.99
CA TRP A 332 14.07 7.64 -14.35
C TRP A 332 14.06 7.22 -15.84
N GLN A 333 12.92 7.11 -16.45
CA GLN A 333 12.74 6.85 -17.88
C GLN A 333 13.30 7.96 -18.77
N ASN A 334 13.40 9.16 -18.25
CA ASN A 334 13.92 10.34 -18.94
C ASN A 334 15.42 10.56 -18.74
N PHE A 335 16.14 9.57 -18.18
CA PHE A 335 17.59 9.58 -18.02
C PHE A 335 18.26 8.58 -18.98
N PRO A 336 18.22 8.81 -20.30
CA PRO A 336 18.81 7.89 -21.27
C PRO A 336 20.35 7.80 -21.19
N GLU A 337 20.99 8.80 -20.62
CA GLU A 337 22.43 8.87 -20.41
C GLU A 337 22.96 8.02 -19.26
N PHE A 338 22.09 7.51 -18.37
CA PHE A 338 22.47 6.52 -17.38
C PHE A 338 22.69 5.17 -18.05
N ASN A 339 23.94 4.90 -18.39
CA ASN A 339 24.36 3.63 -18.93
C ASN A 339 25.64 3.14 -18.19
N PRO A 340 25.60 2.02 -17.45
CA PRO A 340 24.39 1.27 -17.07
C PRO A 340 23.49 2.06 -16.12
N LYS A 341 22.20 1.87 -16.22
CA LYS A 341 21.22 2.51 -15.33
C LYS A 341 21.39 2.01 -13.90
N LEU A 342 22.20 2.68 -13.12
CA LEU A 342 22.35 2.42 -11.69
C LEU A 342 21.25 3.14 -10.92
N VAL A 343 20.00 2.88 -11.26
CA VAL A 343 18.85 3.42 -10.53
C VAL A 343 18.51 2.56 -9.35
N SER A 344 17.93 3.18 -8.33
CA SER A 344 17.23 2.48 -7.27
C SER A 344 15.74 2.57 -7.57
N GLU A 345 15.12 1.44 -7.91
CA GLU A 345 13.71 1.42 -8.32
C GLU A 345 12.79 1.44 -7.11
N TYR A 346 12.84 0.41 -6.29
CA TYR A 346 11.94 0.25 -5.13
C TYR A 346 12.74 -0.03 -3.86
N ALA A 347 12.38 0.62 -2.77
CA ALA A 347 12.87 0.11 -1.49
C ALA A 347 12.17 -1.22 -1.18
N VAL A 348 10.86 -1.26 -1.25
CA VAL A 348 10.08 -2.48 -1.01
C VAL A 348 8.99 -2.58 -2.05
N LYS A 349 8.95 -3.71 -2.75
CA LYS A 349 7.84 -4.08 -3.63
C LYS A 349 7.25 -5.40 -3.18
N VAL A 350 5.96 -5.41 -2.83
CA VAL A 350 5.23 -6.61 -2.40
C VAL A 350 4.04 -6.88 -3.30
N TYR A 351 3.70 -8.14 -3.45
CA TYR A 351 2.48 -8.60 -4.10
C TYR A 351 1.93 -9.81 -3.37
N GLY A 352 0.61 -10.03 -3.42
CA GLY A 352 -0.04 -11.03 -2.58
C GLY A 352 -0.73 -10.39 -1.36
N SER A 353 -0.83 -11.10 -0.25
CA SER A 353 -1.69 -10.67 0.85
C SER A 353 -1.06 -10.73 2.23
N GLY A 354 -1.59 -9.97 3.16
CA GLY A 354 -1.19 -10.01 4.56
C GLY A 354 0.16 -9.36 4.87
N HIS A 355 0.77 -8.62 3.94
CA HIS A 355 2.07 -7.99 4.15
C HIS A 355 2.00 -6.80 5.11
N VAL A 356 3.09 -6.61 5.86
CA VAL A 356 3.28 -5.45 6.74
C VAL A 356 4.65 -4.83 6.46
N VAL A 357 4.66 -3.56 6.07
CA VAL A 357 5.86 -2.74 5.91
C VAL A 357 5.78 -1.58 6.88
N ALA A 358 6.56 -1.62 7.95
CA ALA A 358 6.36 -0.70 9.07
C ALA A 358 7.64 -0.16 9.67
N TYR A 359 7.63 1.08 10.11
CA TYR A 359 8.74 1.70 10.83
C TYR A 359 10.08 1.65 10.09
N ASN A 360 10.08 1.76 8.76
CA ASN A 360 11.31 1.85 7.99
C ASN A 360 11.66 3.32 7.70
N SER A 361 12.95 3.62 7.64
CA SER A 361 13.47 4.85 7.07
C SER A 361 13.94 4.57 5.64
N ILE A 362 13.35 5.26 4.66
CA ILE A 362 13.54 4.99 3.23
C ILE A 362 13.97 6.27 2.53
N ALA A 363 15.04 6.21 1.75
CA ALA A 363 15.49 7.37 0.98
C ALA A 363 16.18 7.01 -0.34
N ASN A 364 16.08 7.88 -1.34
CA ASN A 364 16.80 7.84 -2.62
C ASN A 364 16.39 6.66 -3.52
N PHE A 365 15.12 6.41 -3.64
CA PHE A 365 14.55 5.45 -4.59
C PHE A 365 13.67 6.17 -5.62
N HIS A 366 13.34 5.48 -6.70
CA HIS A 366 12.30 5.93 -7.61
C HIS A 366 10.96 5.89 -6.89
N ASP A 367 10.59 4.72 -6.31
CA ASP A 367 9.44 4.54 -5.43
C ASP A 367 9.86 4.02 -4.05
N GLY A 368 9.17 4.46 -3.02
CA GLY A 368 9.45 4.02 -1.65
C GLY A 368 8.93 2.62 -1.40
N VAL A 369 7.63 2.46 -1.22
CA VAL A 369 6.96 1.17 -0.98
C VAL A 369 5.81 1.01 -1.95
N ASP A 370 5.77 -0.13 -2.66
CA ASP A 370 4.79 -0.43 -3.69
C ASP A 370 4.12 -1.79 -3.46
N VAL A 371 2.80 -1.88 -3.69
CA VAL A 371 2.05 -3.16 -3.71
C VAL A 371 2.28 -3.89 -5.02
N ALA A 372 2.66 -3.23 -6.02
CA ALA A 372 2.92 -3.65 -7.37
C ALA A 372 1.89 -4.28 -8.19
N THR A 373 1.84 -4.39 -9.19
CA THR A 373 2.00 -4.38 -10.62
C THR A 373 0.67 -4.20 -11.28
N TYR A 374 0.69 -3.48 -12.32
CA TYR A 374 -0.44 -3.13 -13.14
C TYR A 374 -1.18 -4.38 -13.66
N GLY A 375 -2.46 -4.45 -13.39
CA GLY A 375 -3.38 -5.41 -14.00
C GLY A 375 -3.17 -6.87 -13.58
N ASN A 376 -2.81 -7.72 -14.54
CA ASN A 376 -2.56 -9.14 -14.32
C ASN A 376 -1.05 -9.43 -14.25
N PRO A 377 -0.44 -9.34 -13.06
CA PRO A 377 1.02 -9.35 -12.94
C PRO A 377 1.65 -10.68 -13.29
N ASP A 378 1.05 -11.80 -12.94
CA ASP A 378 1.65 -13.12 -13.08
C ASP A 378 1.16 -13.92 -14.30
N GLY A 379 0.25 -13.35 -15.10
CA GLY A 379 -0.27 -14.00 -16.31
C GLY A 379 -0.97 -15.34 -16.06
N SER A 380 -1.23 -15.69 -14.81
CA SER A 380 -1.86 -16.94 -14.42
C SER A 380 -3.27 -17.07 -15.01
N PRO A 381 -3.73 -18.27 -15.37
CA PRO A 381 -5.11 -18.52 -15.75
C PRO A 381 -6.10 -18.45 -14.57
N THR A 382 -5.61 -18.40 -13.33
CA THR A 382 -6.47 -18.20 -12.15
C THR A 382 -7.22 -16.88 -12.27
N PRO A 383 -8.50 -16.81 -11.92
CA PRO A 383 -9.27 -15.58 -11.97
C PRO A 383 -8.55 -14.42 -11.27
N VAL A 384 -8.53 -13.25 -11.88
CA VAL A 384 -7.85 -12.06 -11.34
C VAL A 384 -8.32 -11.77 -9.93
N ARG A 385 -9.61 -11.89 -9.66
CA ARG A 385 -10.23 -11.74 -8.35
C ARG A 385 -9.50 -12.49 -7.21
N ASP A 386 -9.09 -13.73 -7.46
CA ASP A 386 -8.51 -14.62 -6.44
C ASP A 386 -7.00 -14.42 -6.27
N ARG A 387 -6.42 -13.52 -7.05
CA ARG A 387 -4.99 -13.23 -7.08
C ARG A 387 -4.62 -11.80 -6.71
N LEU A 388 -5.61 -10.93 -6.61
CA LEU A 388 -5.37 -9.53 -6.28
C LEU A 388 -4.91 -9.37 -4.83
N PRO A 389 -3.98 -8.44 -4.56
CA PRO A 389 -3.51 -8.16 -3.21
C PRO A 389 -4.63 -7.66 -2.31
N VAL A 390 -4.71 -8.23 -1.11
CA VAL A 390 -5.66 -7.80 -0.07
C VAL A 390 -4.97 -7.74 1.30
N SER A 391 -5.50 -6.93 2.18
CA SER A 391 -5.08 -6.88 3.59
C SER A 391 -3.58 -6.61 3.77
N ILE A 392 -3.11 -5.45 3.30
CA ILE A 392 -1.72 -5.01 3.40
C ILE A 392 -1.64 -3.73 4.23
N ASP A 393 -0.68 -3.67 5.14
CA ASP A 393 -0.44 -2.53 6.01
C ASP A 393 0.90 -1.86 5.73
N PHE A 394 0.91 -0.54 5.44
CA PHE A 394 2.09 0.31 5.43
C PHE A 394 1.93 1.39 6.50
N TYR A 395 2.72 1.35 7.57
CA TYR A 395 2.58 2.34 8.64
C TYR A 395 3.90 2.69 9.34
N GLY A 396 3.94 3.89 9.89
CA GLY A 396 5.10 4.37 10.66
C GLY A 396 6.38 4.56 9.85
N ASN A 397 6.31 4.50 8.52
CA ASN A 397 7.49 4.69 7.67
C ASN A 397 7.81 6.18 7.51
N ASP A 398 9.12 6.49 7.44
CA ASP A 398 9.66 7.81 7.13
C ASP A 398 10.34 7.76 5.76
N VAL A 399 9.65 8.23 4.72
CA VAL A 399 10.09 8.15 3.33
C VAL A 399 10.51 9.52 2.83
N SER A 400 11.67 9.59 2.17
CA SER A 400 12.18 10.87 1.67
C SER A 400 12.99 10.74 0.39
N ASN A 401 13.05 11.83 -0.38
CA ASN A 401 13.87 11.93 -1.57
C ASN A 401 13.56 10.81 -2.58
N VAL A 402 12.29 10.64 -2.92
CA VAL A 402 11.85 9.70 -3.95
C VAL A 402 11.48 10.45 -5.22
N GLU A 403 11.72 9.83 -6.37
CA GLU A 403 11.47 10.48 -7.65
C GLU A 403 10.00 10.43 -8.05
N ASP A 404 9.33 9.30 -7.91
CA ASP A 404 7.90 9.16 -8.26
C ASP A 404 7.04 9.14 -7.00
N ASN A 405 6.77 7.99 -6.41
CA ASN A 405 5.80 7.87 -5.33
C ASN A 405 6.44 7.38 -4.02
N CYS A 406 5.98 7.93 -2.90
CA CYS A 406 6.45 7.45 -1.60
C CYS A 406 5.82 6.11 -1.22
N LEU A 407 4.51 6.01 -1.40
CA LEU A 407 3.72 4.85 -0.97
C LEU A 407 2.63 4.58 -2.02
N GLU A 408 2.64 3.39 -2.56
CA GLU A 408 1.75 2.97 -3.63
C GLU A 408 0.90 1.77 -3.23
N ALA A 409 -0.38 1.85 -3.56
CA ALA A 409 -1.33 0.75 -3.51
C ALA A 409 -1.67 0.23 -4.91
N ASP A 410 -0.72 0.32 -5.83
CA ASP A 410 -0.91 0.06 -7.25
C ASP A 410 -1.19 -1.43 -7.50
N GLY A 411 -2.35 -1.75 -8.05
CA GLY A 411 -2.79 -3.13 -8.22
C GLY A 411 -3.47 -3.77 -7.01
N GLY A 412 -3.65 -3.03 -5.91
CA GLY A 412 -4.35 -3.50 -4.71
C GLY A 412 -5.85 -3.70 -4.94
N ALA A 413 -6.46 -4.66 -4.24
CA ALA A 413 -7.90 -4.90 -4.32
C ALA A 413 -8.64 -4.32 -3.12
N HIS A 414 -8.61 -5.00 -2.00
CA HIS A 414 -9.36 -4.63 -0.81
C HIS A 414 -8.45 -4.47 0.40
N ASN A 415 -8.81 -3.55 1.28
CA ASN A 415 -8.18 -3.39 2.58
C ASN A 415 -6.65 -3.16 2.52
N ILE A 416 -6.21 -2.36 1.56
CA ILE A 416 -4.85 -1.83 1.55
C ILE A 416 -4.82 -0.59 2.45
N ARG A 417 -4.02 -0.63 3.51
CA ARG A 417 -4.05 0.38 4.58
C ARG A 417 -2.69 1.07 4.69
N ILE A 418 -2.66 2.32 4.28
CA ILE A 418 -1.49 3.19 4.29
C ILE A 418 -1.74 4.29 5.32
N PHE A 419 -1.14 4.16 6.50
CA PHE A 419 -1.50 5.04 7.60
C PHE A 419 -0.31 5.45 8.49
N ARG A 420 -0.34 6.68 8.99
CA ARG A 420 0.70 7.22 9.87
C ARG A 420 2.10 7.09 9.27
N ASN A 421 2.27 7.46 7.99
CA ASN A 421 3.56 7.56 7.35
C ASN A 421 3.92 9.03 7.12
N ARG A 422 5.22 9.31 6.95
CA ARG A 422 5.69 10.61 6.46
C ARG A 422 6.33 10.44 5.09
N CYS A 423 6.04 11.41 4.21
CA CYS A 423 6.65 11.53 2.90
C CYS A 423 7.19 12.94 2.68
N PHE A 424 8.49 13.07 2.53
CA PHE A 424 9.18 14.32 2.32
C PHE A 424 9.97 14.33 1.02
N ASN A 425 9.88 15.43 0.27
CA ASN A 425 10.66 15.60 -0.96
C ASN A 425 10.39 14.49 -1.99
N HIS A 426 9.22 14.51 -2.57
CA HIS A 426 8.88 13.60 -3.67
C HIS A 426 8.66 14.37 -4.97
N GLY A 427 9.13 13.81 -6.08
CA GLY A 427 9.08 14.52 -7.37
C GLY A 427 7.70 14.52 -7.99
N HIS A 428 6.98 13.41 -7.95
CA HIS A 428 5.72 13.29 -8.69
C HIS A 428 4.48 13.29 -7.78
N ARG A 429 4.15 12.20 -7.12
CA ARG A 429 3.00 12.08 -6.21
C ARG A 429 3.36 11.26 -4.98
N ALA A 430 2.93 11.68 -3.80
CA ALA A 430 3.29 10.97 -2.58
C ALA A 430 2.54 9.64 -2.42
N LEU A 431 1.24 9.66 -2.60
CA LEU A 431 0.33 8.55 -2.35
C LEU A 431 -0.33 8.12 -3.66
N SER A 432 -0.10 6.89 -4.07
CA SER A 432 -0.52 6.39 -5.38
C SER A 432 -1.54 5.26 -5.31
N VAL A 433 -2.44 5.25 -6.26
CA VAL A 433 -3.35 4.14 -6.59
C VAL A 433 -3.51 4.03 -8.10
N GLN A 434 -2.96 2.95 -8.69
CA GLN A 434 -2.93 2.74 -10.14
C GLN A 434 -2.90 1.25 -10.54
N PRO A 435 -4.05 0.54 -10.60
CA PRO A 435 -5.35 0.88 -10.05
C PRO A 435 -5.61 0.35 -8.64
N ALA A 436 -6.78 0.68 -8.04
CA ALA A 436 -7.43 -0.12 -7.01
C ALA A 436 -8.63 -0.86 -7.61
N PHE A 437 -8.72 -2.16 -7.32
CA PHE A 437 -9.76 -3.04 -7.87
C PHE A 437 -10.99 -3.12 -6.95
N GLY A 438 -11.54 -1.98 -6.57
CA GLY A 438 -12.76 -1.82 -5.78
C GLY A 438 -12.56 -1.27 -4.38
N GLY A 439 -11.37 -1.43 -3.82
CA GLY A 439 -11.05 -0.89 -2.50
C GLY A 439 -11.82 -1.55 -1.33
N PRO A 440 -11.76 -0.99 -0.14
CA PRO A 440 -11.11 0.29 0.15
C PRO A 440 -9.58 0.21 0.13
N VAL A 441 -8.98 1.25 -0.45
CA VAL A 441 -7.61 1.66 -0.17
C VAL A 441 -7.70 2.82 0.80
N TYR A 442 -7.06 2.69 1.94
CA TYR A 442 -7.09 3.70 2.99
C TYR A 442 -5.79 4.49 3.05
N PHE A 443 -5.91 5.81 3.01
CA PHE A 443 -4.85 6.73 3.37
C PHE A 443 -5.28 7.48 4.64
N ILE A 444 -4.66 7.15 5.78
CA ILE A 444 -5.09 7.67 7.07
C ILE A 444 -3.93 8.29 7.84
N ARG A 445 -4.04 9.55 8.27
CA ARG A 445 -3.06 10.22 9.13
C ARG A 445 -1.63 10.23 8.55
N ASN A 446 -1.49 10.28 7.21
CA ASN A 446 -0.18 10.46 6.59
C ASN A 446 0.18 11.95 6.50
N ILE A 447 1.47 12.24 6.52
CA ILE A 447 2.03 13.58 6.31
C ILE A 447 2.78 13.59 4.99
N VAL A 448 2.42 14.52 4.13
CA VAL A 448 3.08 14.77 2.84
C VAL A 448 3.61 16.19 2.83
N TYR A 449 4.90 16.35 2.60
CA TYR A 449 5.53 17.65 2.55
C TYR A 449 6.52 17.77 1.40
N HIS A 450 6.40 18.82 0.60
CA HIS A 450 7.22 19.16 -0.53
C HIS A 450 7.11 18.22 -1.73
N ALA A 451 6.20 18.59 -2.64
CA ALA A 451 6.03 18.00 -3.97
C ALA A 451 6.35 19.07 -5.03
N PRO A 452 7.61 19.27 -5.44
CA PRO A 452 7.99 20.41 -6.26
C PRO A 452 7.30 20.47 -7.63
N GLU A 453 7.04 19.35 -8.26
CA GLU A 453 6.40 19.28 -9.58
C GLU A 453 5.11 18.48 -9.61
N GLY A 454 4.75 17.90 -8.49
CA GLY A 454 3.66 16.97 -8.40
C GLY A 454 2.51 17.43 -7.52
N GLY A 455 1.95 16.49 -6.80
CA GLY A 455 0.87 16.69 -5.86
C GLY A 455 0.87 15.63 -4.77
N ALA A 456 -0.11 15.70 -3.89
CA ALA A 456 -0.20 14.77 -2.78
C ALA A 456 -0.60 13.35 -3.21
N VAL A 457 -1.48 13.22 -4.21
CA VAL A 457 -2.09 11.94 -4.59
C VAL A 457 -2.03 11.68 -6.09
N LYS A 458 -1.99 10.39 -6.47
CA LYS A 458 -2.13 9.86 -7.84
C LYS A 458 -3.23 8.80 -7.84
N PHE A 459 -4.44 9.17 -8.23
CA PHE A 459 -5.57 8.24 -8.35
C PHE A 459 -5.93 8.12 -9.82
N THR A 460 -5.47 7.08 -10.48
CA THR A 460 -5.55 6.93 -11.93
C THR A 460 -5.99 5.50 -12.33
N ALA A 461 -6.00 5.21 -13.61
CA ALA A 461 -6.41 3.93 -14.18
C ALA A 461 -7.84 3.49 -13.80
N SER A 462 -8.76 4.45 -13.67
CA SER A 462 -10.15 4.23 -13.22
C SER A 462 -10.24 3.52 -11.86
N SER A 463 -9.28 3.75 -10.96
CA SER A 463 -9.26 3.17 -9.62
C SER A 463 -10.59 3.36 -8.89
N SER A 464 -10.96 2.43 -8.03
CA SER A 464 -12.20 2.54 -7.25
C SER A 464 -12.00 2.21 -5.77
N GLY A 465 -12.79 2.87 -4.91
CA GLY A 465 -12.84 2.61 -3.49
C GLY A 465 -11.68 3.20 -2.70
N ILE A 466 -11.48 4.51 -2.77
CA ILE A 466 -10.37 5.21 -2.11
C ILE A 466 -10.89 6.06 -0.96
N VAL A 467 -10.30 5.89 0.22
CA VAL A 467 -10.71 6.54 1.46
C VAL A 467 -9.54 7.34 2.03
N VAL A 468 -9.68 8.66 2.09
CA VAL A 468 -8.62 9.62 2.44
C VAL A 468 -9.03 10.37 3.71
N LEU A 469 -8.45 10.00 4.86
CA LEU A 469 -8.89 10.46 6.17
C LEU A 469 -7.74 11.06 6.99
N HIS A 470 -7.96 12.20 7.60
CA HIS A 470 -7.00 12.78 8.57
C HIS A 470 -5.57 12.96 8.03
N ASN A 471 -5.36 13.15 6.72
CA ASN A 471 -4.00 13.39 6.23
C ASN A 471 -3.64 14.89 6.31
N THR A 472 -2.36 15.17 6.50
CA THR A 472 -1.79 16.51 6.35
C THR A 472 -0.99 16.55 5.06
N LEU A 473 -1.56 17.21 4.05
CA LEU A 473 -1.05 17.24 2.68
C LEU A 473 -0.58 18.66 2.33
N ILE A 474 0.73 18.88 2.40
CA ILE A 474 1.36 20.15 1.99
C ILE A 474 1.75 20.02 0.52
N ALA A 475 0.74 19.79 -0.31
CA ALA A 475 0.78 19.68 -1.76
C ALA A 475 -0.66 19.64 -2.31
N PRO A 476 -0.90 20.05 -3.57
CA PRO A 476 -2.22 19.98 -4.18
C PRO A 476 -2.77 18.54 -4.25
N VAL A 477 -4.05 18.38 -4.04
CA VAL A 477 -4.79 17.19 -4.43
C VAL A 477 -5.31 17.41 -5.84
N LYS A 478 -4.66 16.75 -6.79
CA LYS A 478 -5.00 16.87 -8.20
C LYS A 478 -4.97 15.49 -8.85
N PRO A 479 -6.05 15.06 -9.48
CA PRO A 479 -6.07 13.78 -10.18
C PRO A 479 -5.13 13.80 -11.39
N MET A 480 -4.75 12.62 -11.82
CA MET A 480 -4.07 12.42 -13.09
C MET A 480 -5.08 12.08 -14.19
N LEU A 481 -4.60 11.82 -15.38
CA LEU A 481 -5.32 11.71 -16.65
C LEU A 481 -6.60 10.85 -16.67
N LEU A 482 -6.83 10.00 -15.69
CA LEU A 482 -8.03 9.17 -15.59
C LEU A 482 -8.71 9.39 -14.25
N ALA A 483 -10.02 9.48 -14.26
CA ALA A 483 -10.82 9.67 -13.07
C ALA A 483 -10.85 8.39 -12.21
N ALA A 484 -10.94 8.58 -10.90
CA ALA A 484 -11.22 7.51 -9.95
C ALA A 484 -12.71 7.42 -9.63
N SER A 485 -13.15 6.32 -9.05
CA SER A 485 -14.53 6.09 -8.63
C SER A 485 -14.60 5.89 -7.13
N ASN A 486 -15.74 6.19 -6.50
CA ASN A 486 -15.99 5.87 -5.10
C ASN A 486 -14.88 6.40 -4.16
N VAL A 487 -14.61 7.72 -4.23
CA VAL A 487 -13.53 8.39 -3.49
C VAL A 487 -14.10 9.26 -2.38
N HIS A 488 -13.55 9.13 -1.18
CA HIS A 488 -14.07 9.83 0.00
C HIS A 488 -12.97 10.55 0.78
N TYR A 489 -13.16 11.85 1.02
CA TYR A 489 -12.24 12.70 1.78
C TYR A 489 -12.91 13.18 3.06
N ARG A 490 -12.27 13.00 4.23
CA ARG A 490 -12.74 13.50 5.54
C ARG A 490 -11.57 13.90 6.44
N ASN A 491 -11.74 14.99 7.15
CA ASN A 491 -10.83 15.46 8.20
C ASN A 491 -9.38 15.71 7.74
N ASN A 492 -9.15 15.98 6.46
CA ASN A 492 -7.81 16.25 5.95
C ASN A 492 -7.44 17.74 6.10
N LEU A 493 -6.13 18.02 6.19
CA LEU A 493 -5.55 19.34 5.93
C LEU A 493 -4.88 19.31 4.56
N ILE A 494 -5.31 20.18 3.65
CA ILE A 494 -4.83 20.27 2.27
C ILE A 494 -4.38 21.71 2.02
N LEU A 495 -3.05 21.92 2.08
CA LEU A 495 -2.48 23.25 2.00
C LEU A 495 -1.71 23.43 0.71
N GLY A 496 -2.22 24.34 -0.11
CA GLY A 496 -1.49 24.86 -1.26
C GLY A 496 -0.39 25.84 -0.83
N LYS A 497 0.47 26.14 -1.76
CA LYS A 497 1.44 27.23 -1.70
C LYS A 497 1.11 28.26 -2.78
N SER A 498 1.87 29.33 -2.95
CA SER A 498 1.65 30.30 -4.02
C SER A 498 2.01 29.68 -5.37
N GLU A 499 1.04 29.05 -6.02
CA GLU A 499 1.14 28.35 -7.30
C GLU A 499 -0.08 28.67 -8.20
N THR A 500 0.05 28.30 -9.47
CA THR A 500 -1.02 28.47 -10.46
C THR A 500 -1.99 27.28 -10.53
N LEU A 501 -1.75 26.24 -9.73
CA LEU A 501 -2.53 25.00 -9.72
C LEU A 501 -3.69 25.09 -8.73
N GLU A 502 -4.75 24.36 -8.98
CA GLU A 502 -5.84 24.11 -8.04
C GLU A 502 -5.30 23.47 -6.76
N THR A 503 -5.86 23.83 -5.62
CA THR A 503 -5.53 23.20 -4.33
C THR A 503 -6.21 21.83 -4.19
N PHE A 504 -7.48 21.78 -4.59
CA PHE A 504 -8.29 20.58 -4.47
C PHE A 504 -9.11 20.37 -5.74
N ALA A 505 -8.73 19.38 -6.53
CA ALA A 505 -9.42 19.01 -7.75
C ALA A 505 -9.69 17.52 -7.77
N VAL A 506 -10.96 17.14 -7.85
CA VAL A 506 -11.44 15.76 -7.89
C VAL A 506 -12.14 15.50 -9.21
N GLU A 507 -11.67 14.47 -9.91
CA GLU A 507 -12.39 13.87 -11.04
C GLU A 507 -12.86 12.48 -10.65
N THR A 508 -14.16 12.25 -10.75
CA THR A 508 -14.75 10.96 -10.38
C THR A 508 -15.77 10.49 -11.41
N ASN A 509 -15.78 9.20 -11.68
CA ASN A 509 -16.76 8.56 -12.57
C ASN A 509 -18.06 8.19 -11.85
N THR A 510 -18.18 8.50 -10.56
CA THR A 510 -19.36 8.16 -9.76
C THR A 510 -19.91 9.39 -9.05
N ASN A 511 -21.22 9.48 -8.94
CA ASN A 511 -21.91 10.57 -8.27
C ASN A 511 -22.03 10.39 -6.74
N TYR A 512 -21.53 9.28 -6.20
CA TYR A 512 -21.50 8.97 -4.77
C TYR A 512 -20.11 9.14 -4.12
N SER A 513 -19.11 9.61 -4.86
CA SER A 513 -17.87 10.14 -4.26
C SER A 513 -18.19 11.37 -3.41
N SER A 514 -17.43 11.59 -2.33
CA SER A 514 -17.78 12.65 -1.38
C SER A 514 -16.57 13.28 -0.68
N SER A 515 -16.72 14.56 -0.32
CA SER A 515 -15.74 15.33 0.45
C SER A 515 -16.45 16.20 1.47
N ASP A 516 -15.99 16.19 2.73
CA ASP A 516 -16.49 17.09 3.77
C ASP A 516 -15.56 17.12 5.00
N TYR A 517 -15.71 18.12 5.87
CA TYR A 517 -14.91 18.31 7.07
C TYR A 517 -13.40 18.35 6.79
N ASN A 518 -12.95 19.07 5.76
CA ASN A 518 -11.54 19.26 5.46
C ASN A 518 -11.10 20.70 5.75
N GLY A 519 -9.80 20.89 5.92
CA GLY A 519 -9.19 22.22 6.00
C GLY A 519 -8.41 22.53 4.73
N PHE A 520 -8.70 23.67 4.10
CA PHE A 520 -8.07 24.06 2.84
C PHE A 520 -7.32 25.37 2.95
N ARG A 521 -6.11 25.40 2.38
CA ARG A 521 -5.42 26.63 2.03
C ARG A 521 -5.34 26.74 0.52
N PRO A 522 -6.18 27.61 -0.11
CA PRO A 522 -6.15 27.83 -1.54
C PRO A 522 -4.79 28.35 -2.04
N ASN A 523 -4.45 28.07 -3.29
CA ASN A 523 -3.30 28.65 -3.95
C ASN A 523 -3.65 30.07 -4.45
N GLU A 524 -2.92 31.09 -4.01
CA GLU A 524 -3.20 32.47 -4.35
C GLU A 524 -3.04 32.80 -5.84
N GLY A 525 -2.15 32.10 -6.54
CA GLY A 525 -1.90 32.29 -7.97
C GLY A 525 -2.80 31.50 -8.90
N ALA A 526 -3.68 30.61 -8.38
CA ALA A 526 -4.53 29.78 -9.20
C ALA A 526 -5.73 30.55 -9.75
N GLU A 527 -6.08 30.30 -10.99
CA GLU A 527 -7.34 30.81 -11.61
C GLU A 527 -8.56 30.27 -10.90
N PHE A 528 -8.50 28.98 -10.50
CA PHE A 528 -9.49 28.28 -9.69
C PHE A 528 -8.77 27.51 -8.57
N SER A 529 -9.32 27.51 -7.39
CA SER A 529 -8.75 26.76 -6.26
C SER A 529 -9.39 25.38 -6.08
N PHE A 530 -10.62 25.21 -6.53
CA PHE A 530 -11.42 24.01 -6.37
C PHE A 530 -12.00 23.53 -7.69
N GLU A 531 -12.00 22.22 -7.90
CA GLU A 531 -12.66 21.57 -9.03
C GLU A 531 -13.38 20.31 -8.57
N TRP A 532 -14.61 20.11 -9.03
CA TRP A 532 -15.34 18.86 -8.88
C TRP A 532 -15.91 18.45 -10.24
N SER A 533 -15.40 17.34 -10.74
CA SER A 533 -15.82 16.77 -12.01
C SER A 533 -16.45 15.40 -11.76
N SER A 534 -17.77 15.30 -11.90
CA SER A 534 -18.53 14.08 -11.62
C SER A 534 -19.76 13.99 -12.54
N PRO A 535 -20.35 12.79 -12.71
CA PRO A 535 -21.68 12.68 -13.30
C PRO A 535 -22.70 13.45 -12.49
N SER A 536 -23.78 13.93 -13.14
CA SER A 536 -24.88 14.55 -12.40
C SER A 536 -25.58 13.53 -11.51
N HIS A 537 -26.15 13.97 -10.38
CA HIS A 537 -26.88 13.10 -9.45
C HIS A 537 -28.10 12.40 -10.08
N SER A 538 -28.60 12.91 -11.19
CA SER A 538 -29.72 12.31 -11.93
C SER A 538 -29.31 11.14 -12.85
N LEU A 539 -28.03 10.99 -13.14
CA LEU A 539 -27.51 9.89 -13.93
C LEU A 539 -27.09 8.77 -13.01
N ARG A 540 -27.91 7.72 -12.90
CA ARG A 540 -27.40 6.40 -12.52
C ARG A 540 -26.41 5.99 -13.61
N VAL A 541 -25.13 6.07 -13.33
CA VAL A 541 -24.11 5.72 -14.31
C VAL A 541 -23.97 4.21 -14.34
N ASN A 542 -24.97 3.54 -14.86
CA ASN A 542 -24.82 2.22 -15.44
C ASN A 542 -24.19 2.47 -16.82
N PHE A 543 -22.88 2.34 -16.89
CA PHE A 543 -22.20 2.46 -18.18
C PHE A 543 -22.81 1.47 -19.16
N PRO A 544 -23.36 1.91 -20.29
CA PRO A 544 -23.92 1.00 -21.27
C PRO A 544 -22.79 0.13 -21.84
N GLY A 545 -23.00 -1.17 -21.88
CA GLY A 545 -22.10 -2.13 -22.49
C GLY A 545 -21.60 -3.20 -21.52
N GLU A 546 -21.49 -4.43 -22.03
CA GLU A 546 -20.87 -5.49 -21.28
C GLU A 546 -19.36 -5.26 -21.11
N PRO A 547 -18.77 -5.68 -19.97
CA PRO A 547 -17.32 -5.63 -19.77
C PRO A 547 -16.59 -6.30 -20.95
N GLY A 548 -15.55 -5.66 -21.47
CA GLY A 548 -14.76 -6.19 -22.58
C GLY A 548 -15.28 -5.91 -23.99
N LYS A 549 -16.46 -5.28 -24.16
CA LYS A 549 -16.99 -4.90 -25.47
C LYS A 549 -16.53 -3.50 -25.95
N LEU A 550 -16.09 -2.63 -25.03
CA LEU A 550 -15.50 -1.34 -25.35
C LEU A 550 -13.99 -1.41 -25.15
N SER A 551 -13.24 -0.80 -26.05
CA SER A 551 -11.83 -0.54 -25.77
C SER A 551 -11.67 0.40 -24.58
N VAL A 552 -10.51 0.39 -23.93
CA VAL A 552 -10.17 1.32 -22.82
C VAL A 552 -10.39 2.78 -23.26
N GLN A 553 -10.00 3.11 -24.49
CA GLN A 553 -10.16 4.46 -25.04
C GLN A 553 -11.64 4.86 -25.22
N GLU A 554 -12.48 3.95 -25.70
CA GLU A 554 -13.93 4.21 -25.87
C GLU A 554 -14.60 4.37 -24.52
N GLN A 555 -14.26 3.54 -23.54
CA GLN A 555 -14.78 3.67 -22.19
C GLN A 555 -14.34 5.00 -21.55
N THR A 556 -13.05 5.35 -21.62
CA THR A 556 -12.54 6.64 -21.09
C THR A 556 -13.26 7.85 -21.69
N LYS A 557 -13.53 7.82 -23.00
CA LYS A 557 -14.29 8.89 -23.67
C LYS A 557 -15.73 8.96 -23.18
N LEU A 558 -16.39 7.82 -23.00
CA LEU A 558 -17.76 7.75 -22.51
C LEU A 558 -17.85 8.30 -21.08
N GLU A 559 -16.97 7.87 -20.21
CA GLU A 559 -16.86 8.35 -18.83
C GLU A 559 -16.60 9.86 -18.78
N ALA A 560 -15.66 10.35 -19.58
CA ALA A 560 -15.36 11.78 -19.67
C ALA A 560 -16.56 12.60 -20.15
N SER A 561 -17.33 12.08 -21.10
CA SER A 561 -18.52 12.77 -21.63
C SER A 561 -19.70 12.82 -20.64
N ALA A 562 -19.73 11.89 -19.68
CA ALA A 562 -20.77 11.84 -18.65
C ALA A 562 -20.48 12.77 -17.47
N ARG A 563 -19.24 13.23 -17.32
CA ARG A 563 -18.86 14.13 -16.21
C ARG A 563 -19.15 15.58 -16.53
N GLU A 564 -19.72 16.28 -15.57
CA GLU A 564 -19.84 17.73 -15.56
C GLU A 564 -18.65 18.31 -14.79
N ARG A 565 -17.80 19.08 -15.49
CA ARG A 565 -16.64 19.74 -14.91
C ARG A 565 -17.04 21.09 -14.33
N ARG A 566 -16.85 21.27 -13.02
CA ARG A 566 -17.21 22.50 -12.31
C ARG A 566 -16.00 23.05 -11.56
N ARG A 567 -15.66 24.32 -11.78
CA ARG A 567 -14.51 25.00 -11.23
C ARG A 567 -14.90 26.24 -10.43
N PHE A 568 -14.25 26.48 -9.31
CA PHE A 568 -14.61 27.52 -8.36
C PHE A 568 -13.37 28.21 -7.79
N LYS A 569 -13.48 29.50 -7.53
CA LYS A 569 -12.42 30.29 -6.90
C LYS A 569 -12.40 30.11 -5.39
N THR A 570 -13.57 30.03 -4.77
CA THR A 570 -13.73 30.02 -3.31
C THR A 570 -14.36 28.72 -2.84
N LEU A 571 -14.06 28.35 -1.57
CA LEU A 571 -14.68 27.22 -0.90
C LEU A 571 -16.20 27.36 -0.83
N LYS A 572 -16.68 28.60 -0.59
CA LYS A 572 -18.13 28.84 -0.52
C LYS A 572 -18.85 28.56 -1.84
N GLU A 573 -18.32 29.07 -2.97
CA GLU A 573 -18.87 28.79 -4.30
C GLU A 573 -18.88 27.29 -4.60
N PHE A 574 -17.80 26.61 -4.24
CA PHE A 574 -17.63 25.16 -4.39
C PHE A 574 -18.70 24.40 -3.61
N SER A 575 -18.85 24.71 -2.31
CA SER A 575 -19.81 24.03 -1.42
C SER A 575 -21.25 24.27 -1.83
N ASP A 576 -21.60 25.53 -2.14
CA ASP A 576 -22.97 25.90 -2.56
C ASP A 576 -23.39 25.19 -3.86
N ALA A 577 -22.46 25.03 -4.81
CA ALA A 577 -22.75 24.44 -6.12
C ALA A 577 -22.69 22.91 -6.16
N THR A 578 -21.90 22.28 -5.30
CA THR A 578 -21.65 20.84 -5.35
C THR A 578 -22.27 20.05 -4.20
N GLY A 579 -22.60 20.72 -3.10
CA GLY A 579 -22.97 20.06 -1.83
C GLY A 579 -21.81 19.35 -1.14
N GLN A 580 -20.58 19.52 -1.65
CA GLN A 580 -19.36 18.97 -1.03
C GLN A 580 -18.75 20.01 -0.08
N ASP A 581 -17.98 19.55 0.89
CA ASP A 581 -17.20 20.39 1.83
C ASP A 581 -18.03 21.51 2.50
N THR A 582 -19.29 21.21 2.83
CA THR A 582 -20.21 22.16 3.46
C THR A 582 -19.83 22.48 4.90
N HIS A 583 -19.06 21.61 5.55
CA HIS A 583 -18.53 21.78 6.93
C HIS A 583 -17.01 22.00 6.95
N SER A 584 -16.41 22.16 5.77
CA SER A 584 -14.96 22.37 5.65
C SER A 584 -14.58 23.83 5.93
N VAL A 585 -13.33 24.04 6.33
CA VAL A 585 -12.84 25.35 6.78
C VAL A 585 -11.64 25.81 5.98
N LEU A 586 -11.40 27.12 5.97
CA LEU A 586 -10.15 27.70 5.45
C LEU A 586 -9.11 27.71 6.57
N VAL A 587 -7.88 27.35 6.24
CA VAL A 587 -6.72 27.31 7.13
C VAL A 587 -5.53 27.97 6.47
N ASP A 588 -4.49 28.25 7.26
CA ASP A 588 -3.16 28.63 6.77
C ASP A 588 -2.09 27.86 7.56
N TYR A 589 -0.82 28.05 7.25
CA TYR A 589 0.31 27.41 7.92
C TYR A 589 0.44 27.75 9.40
N ASP A 590 -0.22 28.81 9.85
CA ASP A 590 -0.30 29.22 11.26
C ASP A 590 -1.07 28.24 12.16
N VAL A 591 -1.79 27.27 11.56
CA VAL A 591 -2.43 26.19 12.35
C VAL A 591 -1.42 25.24 12.99
N PHE A 592 -0.18 25.20 12.51
CA PHE A 592 0.88 24.31 13.00
C PHE A 592 1.83 25.00 13.99
N GLU A 593 2.44 24.22 14.86
CA GLU A 593 3.47 24.74 15.78
C GLU A 593 4.71 25.21 15.00
N LYS A 594 5.18 24.41 14.00
CA LYS A 594 6.39 24.77 13.26
C LYS A 594 6.36 24.19 11.83
N VAL A 595 5.49 24.71 10.99
CA VAL A 595 5.45 24.37 9.57
C VAL A 595 5.32 25.64 8.75
N ALA A 596 6.12 25.77 7.70
CA ALA A 596 6.01 26.82 6.71
C ALA A 596 5.74 26.20 5.33
N ALA A 597 5.24 27.02 4.39
CA ALA A 597 5.14 26.61 3.00
C ALA A 597 6.53 26.24 2.45
N PRO A 598 6.64 25.21 1.59
CA PRO A 598 7.86 24.93 0.88
C PRO A 598 8.33 26.15 0.08
N GLY A 599 9.66 26.41 0.09
CA GLY A 599 10.26 27.49 -0.66
C GLY A 599 10.14 27.32 -2.18
N PRO A 600 10.48 28.36 -2.94
CA PRO A 600 10.33 28.35 -4.41
C PRO A 600 11.38 27.49 -5.13
N ASP A 601 12.52 27.18 -4.50
CA ASP A 601 13.53 26.33 -5.11
C ASP A 601 13.12 24.85 -4.97
N PRO A 602 12.78 24.18 -6.09
CA PRO A 602 12.34 22.79 -6.08
C PRO A 602 13.42 21.81 -5.61
N ARG A 603 14.67 22.24 -5.55
CA ARG A 603 15.81 21.41 -5.14
C ARG A 603 16.07 21.43 -3.65
N THR A 604 15.33 22.23 -2.88
CA THR A 604 15.50 22.29 -1.43
C THR A 604 15.11 20.96 -0.81
N LEU A 605 16.05 20.32 -0.11
CA LEU A 605 15.81 19.10 0.64
C LEU A 605 15.40 19.44 2.07
N TYR A 606 14.19 19.10 2.41
CA TYR A 606 13.65 19.27 3.75
C TYR A 606 13.82 18.00 4.57
N LYS A 607 14.14 18.16 5.84
CA LYS A 607 14.25 17.05 6.79
C LYS A 607 13.01 17.04 7.68
N SER A 608 12.39 15.89 7.85
CA SER A 608 11.19 15.76 8.67
C SER A 608 11.38 16.21 10.12
N ALA A 609 12.61 16.08 10.66
CA ALA A 609 12.97 16.53 12.00
C ALA A 609 12.96 18.07 12.19
N ASP A 610 12.98 18.85 11.11
CA ASP A 610 12.98 20.31 11.19
C ASP A 610 11.58 20.90 11.40
N PHE A 611 10.53 20.08 11.33
CA PHE A 611 9.12 20.49 11.37
C PHE A 611 8.38 19.91 12.58
N ASP A 612 7.40 20.67 13.04
CA ASP A 612 6.42 20.22 14.02
C ASP A 612 5.00 20.44 13.47
N PHE A 613 4.34 19.34 13.10
CA PHE A 613 2.99 19.33 12.54
C PHE A 613 1.90 19.26 13.61
N GLN A 614 2.24 19.37 14.90
CA GLN A 614 1.23 19.51 15.95
C GLN A 614 0.44 20.81 15.73
N LEU A 615 -0.84 20.75 16.03
CA LEU A 615 -1.72 21.90 15.87
C LEU A 615 -1.56 22.87 17.02
N ARG A 616 -1.54 24.17 16.71
CA ARG A 616 -1.60 25.20 17.73
C ARG A 616 -2.97 25.23 18.40
N PRO A 617 -3.02 25.25 19.72
CA PRO A 617 -4.27 25.34 20.46
C PRO A 617 -5.16 26.49 19.98
N GLY A 618 -6.41 26.20 19.71
CA GLY A 618 -7.39 27.20 19.26
C GLY A 618 -7.26 27.60 17.79
N SER A 619 -6.40 26.96 17.00
CA SER A 619 -6.35 27.17 15.55
C SER A 619 -7.62 26.66 14.87
N ALA A 620 -7.85 27.10 13.62
CA ALA A 620 -9.04 26.73 12.85
C ALA A 620 -9.15 25.22 12.53
N ALA A 621 -8.06 24.45 12.72
CA ALA A 621 -8.04 23.01 12.50
C ALA A 621 -8.42 22.20 13.76
N VAL A 622 -8.40 22.82 14.95
CA VAL A 622 -8.72 22.15 16.20
C VAL A 622 -10.24 22.06 16.35
N ASP A 623 -10.75 20.89 16.76
CA ASP A 623 -12.18 20.60 16.95
C ASP A 623 -13.04 20.82 15.68
N ALA A 624 -12.45 20.80 14.47
CA ALA A 624 -13.12 21.10 13.20
C ALA A 624 -13.49 19.86 12.38
N GLY A 625 -13.11 18.69 12.83
CA GLY A 625 -13.39 17.42 12.16
C GLY A 625 -14.70 16.76 12.58
N VAL A 626 -15.02 15.67 11.91
CA VAL A 626 -16.16 14.80 12.22
C VAL A 626 -15.69 13.49 12.86
N ARG A 627 -16.45 12.97 13.79
CA ARG A 627 -16.20 11.66 14.39
C ARG A 627 -16.36 10.57 13.32
N LEU A 628 -15.33 9.74 13.18
CA LEU A 628 -15.27 8.56 12.33
C LEU A 628 -15.05 7.35 13.23
N PRO A 629 -16.09 6.57 13.55
CA PRO A 629 -16.00 5.45 14.49
C PRO A 629 -14.88 4.47 14.11
N GLY A 630 -14.07 4.05 15.07
CA GLY A 630 -12.95 3.15 14.86
C GLY A 630 -11.72 3.78 14.20
N ILE A 631 -11.75 5.08 13.86
CA ILE A 631 -10.64 5.82 13.24
C ILE A 631 -10.08 6.89 14.17
N ASN A 632 -10.96 7.66 14.81
CA ASN A 632 -10.59 8.81 15.63
C ASN A 632 -11.35 8.87 16.97
N ASP A 633 -11.77 7.73 17.49
CA ASP A 633 -12.53 7.66 18.77
C ASP A 633 -11.71 8.15 19.97
N ASP A 634 -10.41 8.29 19.80
CA ASP A 634 -9.46 8.78 20.81
C ASP A 634 -9.29 10.30 20.81
N PHE A 635 -10.09 11.04 20.03
CA PHE A 635 -9.99 12.51 19.98
C PHE A 635 -10.18 13.15 21.36
N THR A 636 -9.59 14.31 21.53
CA THR A 636 -9.73 15.18 22.70
C THR A 636 -10.52 16.43 22.31
N GLY A 637 -11.12 17.13 23.29
CA GLY A 637 -11.90 18.33 22.96
C GLY A 637 -13.36 18.06 22.63
N ARG A 638 -13.95 18.89 21.76
CA ARG A 638 -15.37 18.83 21.39
C ARG A 638 -15.64 17.98 20.14
N ALA A 639 -14.66 17.94 19.25
CA ALA A 639 -14.68 17.18 18.03
C ALA A 639 -13.25 16.79 17.64
N PRO A 640 -13.03 15.82 16.72
CA PRO A 640 -11.70 15.49 16.23
C PRO A 640 -11.04 16.70 15.54
N ASP A 641 -9.73 16.75 15.62
CA ASP A 641 -8.94 17.73 14.88
C ASP A 641 -8.81 17.35 13.39
N LEU A 642 -8.49 18.32 12.56
CA LEU A 642 -8.14 18.07 11.15
C LEU A 642 -6.67 17.68 11.01
N GLY A 643 -6.39 16.84 10.00
CA GLY A 643 -5.03 16.42 9.68
C GLY A 643 -4.54 15.22 10.47
N ALA A 644 -3.22 14.99 10.42
CA ALA A 644 -2.60 13.75 10.87
C ALA A 644 -2.50 13.62 12.39
N TYR A 645 -2.42 14.73 13.11
CA TYR A 645 -2.22 14.75 14.56
C TYR A 645 -3.45 15.29 15.28
N GLU A 646 -3.69 14.72 16.44
CA GLU A 646 -4.72 15.14 17.37
C GLU A 646 -4.09 15.90 18.55
N THR A 647 -4.58 17.08 18.85
CA THR A 647 -4.12 17.91 19.97
C THR A 647 -4.22 17.14 21.28
N GLY A 648 -3.17 17.19 22.10
CA GLY A 648 -3.12 16.47 23.37
C GLY A 648 -2.82 14.98 23.28
N ARG A 649 -2.57 14.45 22.09
CA ARG A 649 -2.11 13.08 21.87
C ARG A 649 -0.61 13.04 21.52
N PRO A 650 0.08 11.96 21.90
CA PRO A 650 1.47 11.77 21.51
C PRO A 650 1.64 11.73 19.98
N VAL A 651 2.70 12.36 19.50
CA VAL A 651 3.09 12.26 18.09
C VAL A 651 3.48 10.81 17.79
N PRO A 652 2.95 10.20 16.71
CA PRO A 652 3.32 8.85 16.31
C PRO A 652 4.81 8.72 16.04
N HIS A 653 5.36 7.53 16.27
CA HIS A 653 6.73 7.21 15.91
C HIS A 653 6.84 6.92 14.41
N TYR A 654 7.88 7.45 13.78
CA TYR A 654 8.20 7.24 12.36
C TYR A 654 9.64 6.77 12.21
N GLY A 655 9.87 5.87 11.27
CA GLY A 655 11.18 5.27 11.08
C GLY A 655 11.48 4.16 12.10
N PRO A 656 12.73 3.62 12.11
CA PRO A 656 13.10 2.48 12.94
C PRO A 656 12.88 2.76 14.44
N ARG A 657 12.26 1.80 15.11
CA ARG A 657 12.08 1.81 16.58
C ARG A 657 13.40 1.45 17.28
N PRO A 658 13.66 1.99 18.47
CA PRO A 658 14.87 1.71 19.21
C PRO A 658 15.11 0.23 19.52
#